data_c478c47dafe7ded5e3621feeeeb3a476
#
_entry.id   c478c47dafe7ded5e3621feeeeb3a476
#
_cell.length_a   1.000
_cell.length_b   1.000
_cell.length_c   1.000
_cell.angle_alpha   90.00
_cell.angle_beta   90.00
_cell.angle_gamma   90.00
#
_symmetry.space_group_name_H-M   'P 1'
#
loop_
_entity.id
_entity.type
_entity.pdbx_description
1 polymer ?
#
loop_
_entity_poly.entity_id
_entity_poly.type
_entity_poly.pdbx_seq_one_letter_code
_entity_poly.pdbx_strand_id
1 'polypeptide(L)'
;LGSYAVVPLNRATEHQQLTLAVMVCPFLLDRDRQTLIAIGDPATGVVLELCLDRDGPALSLAREGQTDRLCLQTQPRLRQWYRLTASIDFMTGNAKLVFQDARKITTVMTVSGQLSTKDALKLSDLSQVTIAARNIVGTPDNLFNGRLEAPRLYSSHAVGADPFAENVPTGCFAAWDFSKGIGSDRISDIGPNGFHGTLVNMPTRGVTGVSWRGHEMCWRHAPQDYAAIHFHEDDCHDCRWEDDFTFEIPKDFKSGNYAMRLRCGEETDFVPFFVAAPLGHPRASICVVIPTYTYVMYGNNGRYDYGPAIEQRMKDWGAYPYNPERQSQFSQSSYNLHPDGSGISLCSWRRPLINLRSGYLTLLAPRCGSGLRHYQADSHLWSWLENKGLDFDVVTDHQLERDGADALNPYRTVLTCTHPEYHTERSLDAFQGYTDQGGNLCYLGGNGFYWRIAVSDTIPGIAEIRRNEGGIRTWAAQPGEYYNALDGQYGGLWRRNGRPPQILTGVGFSAQGTFNGSYYRRTAQSYCDKAQWMFEGVEGDVFGNEGLSGSGAAGYELDRYDPLLGSPENAIIVAQSEAHADTYVVAPEEMLTHVSTTTGDPPADLIRSDIIYFDTPSGGAVFSVGSITFCGSLPCNNYDNAVSRLLENVVRRFSGS
;
A
#
# COMPACT_ATOMS: atom_id res chain seq x y z
N LEU A 1 12.36 9.79 -7.19
CA LEU A 1 11.71 9.40 -5.93
C LEU A 1 11.83 10.50 -4.88
N GLY A 2 11.07 10.33 -3.79
CA GLY A 2 11.05 11.20 -2.65
C GLY A 2 9.93 12.22 -2.67
N SER A 3 9.33 12.46 -1.51
CA SER A 3 8.22 13.39 -1.35
C SER A 3 8.68 14.76 -0.86
N TYR A 4 7.98 15.77 -1.33
CA TYR A 4 8.19 17.17 -0.95
C TYR A 4 6.98 18.02 -1.36
N ALA A 5 6.94 19.29 -0.91
CA ALA A 5 5.95 20.23 -1.38
C ALA A 5 6.58 21.33 -2.25
N VAL A 6 5.83 21.78 -3.26
CA VAL A 6 6.19 22.92 -4.13
C VAL A 6 5.16 24.02 -3.97
N VAL A 7 5.62 25.22 -3.75
CA VAL A 7 4.80 26.44 -3.61
C VAL A 7 5.32 27.51 -4.57
N PRO A 8 4.58 27.85 -5.62
CA PRO A 8 4.96 28.98 -6.48
C PRO A 8 4.69 30.32 -5.77
N LEU A 9 5.65 31.23 -5.83
CA LEU A 9 5.52 32.60 -5.34
C LEU A 9 5.16 33.53 -6.51
N ASN A 10 3.87 33.75 -6.72
CA ASN A 10 3.36 34.51 -7.88
C ASN A 10 3.41 36.04 -7.72
N ARG A 11 3.96 36.55 -6.62
CA ARG A 11 4.05 37.99 -6.34
C ARG A 11 5.45 38.32 -5.86
N ALA A 12 6.11 39.21 -6.57
CA ALA A 12 7.33 39.83 -6.10
C ALA A 12 6.99 40.71 -4.88
N THR A 13 7.56 40.37 -3.72
CA THR A 13 7.50 41.22 -2.52
C THR A 13 8.92 41.69 -2.21
N GLU A 14 9.13 42.98 -2.21
CA GLU A 14 10.42 43.55 -1.82
C GLU A 14 10.53 43.52 -0.29
N HIS A 15 11.14 42.48 0.26
CA HIS A 15 11.48 42.40 1.68
C HIS A 15 13.00 42.37 1.84
N GLN A 16 13.51 43.22 2.71
CA GLN A 16 14.94 43.25 3.07
C GLN A 16 15.30 42.18 4.09
N GLN A 17 14.31 41.64 4.76
CA GLN A 17 14.47 40.64 5.84
C GLN A 17 13.54 39.47 5.62
N LEU A 18 14.00 38.28 6.00
CA LEU A 18 13.21 37.06 5.94
C LEU A 18 13.41 36.22 7.19
N THR A 19 12.34 35.67 7.72
CA THR A 19 12.39 34.62 8.75
C THR A 19 11.65 33.39 8.28
N LEU A 20 12.31 32.24 8.35
CA LEU A 20 11.76 30.92 8.13
C LEU A 20 11.50 30.24 9.47
N ALA A 21 10.35 29.65 9.66
CA ALA A 21 10.03 28.90 10.87
C ALA A 21 9.34 27.57 10.50
N VAL A 22 9.69 26.49 11.19
CA VAL A 22 9.09 25.17 11.01
C VAL A 22 9.22 24.34 12.29
N MET A 23 8.22 23.53 12.58
CA MET A 23 8.33 22.47 13.56
C MET A 23 8.83 21.20 12.86
N VAL A 24 9.84 20.56 13.41
CA VAL A 24 10.54 19.43 12.80
C VAL A 24 10.68 18.28 13.78
N CYS A 25 10.41 17.07 13.30
CA CYS A 25 10.65 15.82 14.01
C CYS A 25 11.44 14.89 13.06
N PRO A 26 12.76 14.82 13.17
CA PRO A 26 13.59 14.00 12.30
C PRO A 26 13.41 12.50 12.64
N PHE A 27 13.35 11.66 11.61
CA PHE A 27 13.30 10.20 11.72
C PHE A 27 14.58 9.54 11.20
N LEU A 28 15.40 10.28 10.46
CA LEU A 28 16.71 9.87 9.96
C LEU A 28 17.71 11.01 10.11
N LEU A 29 18.96 10.71 10.51
CA LEU A 29 20.01 11.72 10.71
C LEU A 29 21.37 11.34 10.09
N ASP A 30 21.43 10.26 9.35
CA ASP A 30 22.66 9.73 8.73
C ASP A 30 22.94 10.28 7.32
N ARG A 31 22.13 11.25 6.86
CA ARG A 31 22.33 11.95 5.60
C ARG A 31 23.22 13.18 5.79
N ASP A 32 24.00 13.53 4.78
CA ASP A 32 24.88 14.71 4.81
C ASP A 32 24.11 15.99 5.04
N ARG A 33 22.97 16.11 4.35
CA ARG A 33 22.05 17.25 4.43
C ARG A 33 20.63 16.80 4.14
N GLN A 34 19.67 17.38 4.86
CA GLN A 34 18.25 17.23 4.65
C GLN A 34 17.57 18.60 4.71
N THR A 35 16.93 19.00 3.62
CA THR A 35 16.25 20.29 3.49
C THR A 35 14.91 20.29 4.20
N LEU A 36 14.64 21.29 5.02
CA LEU A 36 13.33 21.53 5.66
C LEU A 36 12.49 22.52 4.85
N ILE A 37 13.07 23.68 4.55
CA ILE A 37 12.48 24.71 3.68
C ILE A 37 13.60 25.28 2.81
N ALA A 38 13.37 25.35 1.50
CA ALA A 38 14.24 26.08 0.59
C ALA A 38 13.41 27.11 -0.19
N ILE A 39 14.00 28.29 -0.38
CA ILE A 39 13.45 29.36 -1.22
C ILE A 39 14.48 29.64 -2.29
N GLY A 40 14.09 29.56 -3.56
CA GLY A 40 15.02 29.72 -4.65
C GLY A 40 14.38 30.17 -5.96
N ASP A 41 15.25 30.45 -6.91
CA ASP A 41 14.88 30.68 -8.28
C ASP A 41 15.70 29.77 -9.20
N PRO A 42 15.08 28.87 -9.96
CA PRO A 42 15.76 28.00 -10.91
C PRO A 42 16.57 28.76 -11.98
N ALA A 43 16.14 29.97 -12.34
CA ALA A 43 16.81 30.77 -13.37
C ALA A 43 18.10 31.42 -12.88
N THR A 44 18.17 31.81 -11.61
CA THR A 44 19.33 32.49 -11.03
C THR A 44 20.27 31.57 -10.26
N GLY A 45 19.79 30.38 -9.90
CA GLY A 45 20.54 29.43 -9.06
C GLY A 45 20.76 29.89 -7.63
N VAL A 46 20.03 30.91 -7.19
CA VAL A 46 20.08 31.42 -5.82
C VAL A 46 19.15 30.60 -4.93
N VAL A 47 19.66 30.13 -3.78
CA VAL A 47 18.90 29.33 -2.82
C VAL A 47 19.23 29.74 -1.40
N LEU A 48 18.19 30.11 -0.66
CA LEU A 48 18.21 30.16 0.79
C LEU A 48 17.59 28.89 1.35
N GLU A 49 18.30 28.14 2.18
CA GLU A 49 17.91 26.82 2.66
C GLU A 49 18.02 26.72 4.18
N LEU A 50 16.94 26.31 4.83
CA LEU A 50 16.91 25.85 6.21
C LEU A 50 16.96 24.33 6.20
N CYS A 51 17.98 23.73 6.81
CA CYS A 51 18.26 22.30 6.71
C CYS A 51 18.77 21.69 8.03
N LEU A 52 18.82 20.35 8.04
CA LEU A 52 19.58 19.58 9.01
C LEU A 52 20.82 19.01 8.32
N ASP A 53 22.00 19.45 8.77
CA ASP A 53 23.29 18.92 8.33
C ASP A 53 23.82 17.89 9.34
N ARG A 54 24.92 17.22 9.00
CA ARG A 54 25.60 16.31 9.94
C ARG A 54 25.98 16.95 11.27
N ASP A 55 26.29 18.26 11.27
CA ASP A 55 26.69 19.00 12.47
C ASP A 55 25.50 19.53 13.28
N GLY A 56 24.30 19.59 12.65
CA GLY A 56 23.08 20.10 13.26
C GLY A 56 22.27 21.02 12.35
N PRO A 57 21.26 21.73 12.91
CA PRO A 57 20.44 22.67 12.15
C PRO A 57 21.29 23.78 11.53
N ALA A 58 21.03 24.11 10.27
CA ALA A 58 21.80 25.11 9.53
C ALA A 58 20.91 25.99 8.64
N LEU A 59 21.34 27.24 8.45
CA LEU A 59 20.85 28.13 7.40
C LEU A 59 21.99 28.32 6.39
N SER A 60 21.74 28.04 5.13
CA SER A 60 22.70 28.22 4.04
C SER A 60 22.13 29.11 2.94
N LEU A 61 23.04 29.91 2.35
CA LEU A 61 22.76 30.71 1.18
C LEU A 61 23.71 30.30 0.06
N ALA A 62 23.19 29.69 -0.99
CA ALA A 62 23.95 29.33 -2.18
C ALA A 62 23.72 30.35 -3.29
N ARG A 63 24.81 30.75 -3.99
CA ARG A 63 24.80 31.68 -5.11
C ARG A 63 26.06 31.49 -5.96
N GLU A 64 25.90 31.39 -7.28
CA GLU A 64 27.02 31.34 -8.23
C GLU A 64 28.11 30.29 -7.89
N GLY A 65 27.70 29.13 -7.33
CA GLY A 65 28.62 28.06 -6.94
C GLY A 65 29.32 28.26 -5.58
N GLN A 66 29.04 29.37 -4.89
CA GLN A 66 29.48 29.60 -3.51
C GLN A 66 28.34 29.35 -2.54
N THR A 67 28.65 28.78 -1.38
CA THR A 67 27.65 28.51 -0.32
C THR A 67 28.20 29.04 1.02
N ASP A 68 27.51 30.02 1.60
CA ASP A 68 27.71 30.46 2.96
C ASP A 68 26.78 29.70 3.90
N ARG A 69 27.23 29.44 5.13
CA ARG A 69 26.52 28.61 6.09
C ARG A 69 26.64 29.13 7.51
N LEU A 70 25.52 29.21 8.20
CA LEU A 70 25.43 29.39 9.65
C LEU A 70 24.87 28.09 10.26
N CYS A 71 25.64 27.41 11.12
CA CYS A 71 25.25 26.12 11.68
C CYS A 71 25.30 26.14 13.21
N LEU A 72 24.29 25.56 13.83
CA LEU A 72 24.26 25.30 15.25
C LEU A 72 24.83 23.91 15.53
N GLN A 73 25.98 23.84 16.17
CA GLN A 73 26.71 22.59 16.48
C GLN A 73 25.96 21.78 17.56
N THR A 74 24.88 21.14 17.15
CA THR A 74 24.05 20.29 18.03
C THR A 74 23.25 19.33 17.21
N GLN A 75 23.22 18.06 17.63
CA GLN A 75 22.43 17.03 16.96
C GLN A 75 21.03 16.95 17.58
N PRO A 76 19.96 17.04 16.77
CA PRO A 76 18.64 16.69 17.23
C PRO A 76 18.56 15.18 17.59
N ARG A 77 17.59 14.81 18.40
CA ARG A 77 17.27 13.39 18.66
C ARG A 77 16.19 12.94 17.70
N LEU A 78 16.29 11.70 17.25
CA LEU A 78 15.27 11.07 16.41
C LEU A 78 13.92 11.02 17.14
N ARG A 79 12.84 11.24 16.35
CA ARG A 79 11.44 11.16 16.82
C ARG A 79 11.09 12.13 17.95
N GLN A 80 11.83 13.25 18.04
CA GLN A 80 11.57 14.34 18.99
C GLN A 80 11.24 15.62 18.21
N TRP A 81 10.20 16.34 18.66
CA TRP A 81 9.76 17.58 18.05
C TRP A 81 10.61 18.77 18.50
N TYR A 82 11.02 19.59 17.54
CA TYR A 82 11.76 20.82 17.72
C TYR A 82 11.10 21.99 17.01
N ARG A 83 11.23 23.17 17.56
CA ARG A 83 10.96 24.47 16.93
C ARG A 83 12.26 24.97 16.33
N LEU A 84 12.28 25.25 15.04
CA LEU A 84 13.42 25.76 14.32
C LEU A 84 13.04 27.06 13.63
N THR A 85 13.80 28.14 13.89
CA THR A 85 13.57 29.45 13.29
C THR A 85 14.91 29.99 12.79
N ALA A 86 14.94 30.46 11.55
CA ALA A 86 16.12 31.11 10.96
C ALA A 86 15.73 32.46 10.38
N SER A 87 16.50 33.51 10.70
CA SER A 87 16.29 34.85 10.16
C SER A 87 17.54 35.37 9.48
N ILE A 88 17.35 36.14 8.41
CA ILE A 88 18.41 36.81 7.65
C ILE A 88 17.99 38.22 7.27
N ASP A 89 18.93 39.15 7.37
CA ASP A 89 18.85 40.50 6.82
C ASP A 89 19.72 40.57 5.56
N PHE A 90 19.10 40.71 4.42
CA PHE A 90 19.79 40.68 3.12
C PHE A 90 20.67 41.95 2.88
N MET A 91 20.41 43.04 3.60
CA MET A 91 21.21 44.27 3.47
C MET A 91 22.54 44.16 4.23
N THR A 92 22.51 43.56 5.40
CA THR A 92 23.67 43.47 6.29
C THR A 92 24.35 42.10 6.28
N GLY A 93 23.65 41.05 5.79
CA GLY A 93 24.08 39.67 5.89
C GLY A 93 23.92 39.07 7.29
N ASN A 94 23.39 39.83 8.26
CA ASN A 94 23.20 39.31 9.60
C ASN A 94 22.17 38.17 9.59
N ALA A 95 22.58 37.03 10.13
CA ALA A 95 21.73 35.85 10.24
C ALA A 95 21.70 35.31 11.66
N LYS A 96 20.56 34.75 12.04
CA LYS A 96 20.35 34.14 13.36
C LYS A 96 19.56 32.84 13.19
N LEU A 97 20.00 31.78 13.88
CA LEU A 97 19.34 30.51 13.95
C LEU A 97 18.97 30.21 15.41
N VAL A 98 17.72 29.79 15.62
CA VAL A 98 17.18 29.45 16.95
C VAL A 98 16.61 28.03 16.87
N PHE A 99 17.03 27.17 17.77
CA PHE A 99 16.61 25.79 17.87
C PHE A 99 16.15 25.47 19.30
N GLN A 100 14.98 24.87 19.45
CA GLN A 100 14.36 24.64 20.74
C GLN A 100 13.57 23.32 20.73
N ASP A 101 13.66 22.55 21.84
CA ASP A 101 12.75 21.42 22.07
C ASP A 101 11.30 21.94 22.15
N ALA A 102 10.42 21.42 21.30
CA ALA A 102 9.03 21.88 21.22
C ALA A 102 8.19 21.54 22.45
N ARG A 103 8.59 20.53 23.23
CA ARG A 103 7.89 20.07 24.44
C ARG A 103 8.53 20.54 25.74
N LYS A 104 9.81 21.01 25.69
CA LYS A 104 10.57 21.51 26.83
C LYS A 104 11.04 22.93 26.55
N ILE A 105 10.30 23.91 27.00
CA ILE A 105 10.53 25.35 26.72
C ILE A 105 11.87 25.86 27.30
N THR A 106 12.56 25.10 28.13
CA THR A 106 13.67 25.57 28.96
C THR A 106 15.04 25.66 28.28
N THR A 107 15.25 25.00 27.13
CA THR A 107 16.57 25.02 26.46
C THR A 107 16.43 25.59 25.05
N VAL A 108 16.73 26.87 24.91
CA VAL A 108 16.84 27.58 23.63
C VAL A 108 18.30 27.66 23.25
N MET A 109 18.65 27.10 22.11
CA MET A 109 20.00 27.23 21.53
C MET A 109 19.96 28.24 20.39
N THR A 110 20.96 29.09 20.34
CA THR A 110 21.02 30.18 19.36
C THR A 110 22.43 30.31 18.82
N VAL A 111 22.55 30.53 17.52
CA VAL A 111 23.78 30.97 16.88
C VAL A 111 23.48 32.19 16.00
N SER A 112 24.41 33.15 15.96
CA SER A 112 24.32 34.32 15.09
C SER A 112 25.64 34.49 14.32
N GLY A 113 25.55 35.00 13.11
CA GLY A 113 26.69 35.19 12.23
C GLY A 113 26.33 36.05 11.02
N GLN A 114 27.24 36.13 10.07
CA GLN A 114 27.01 36.81 8.80
C GLN A 114 27.10 35.84 7.64
N LEU A 115 26.17 35.96 6.70
CA LEU A 115 26.18 35.30 5.38
C LEU A 115 26.55 36.39 4.34
N SER A 116 27.30 36.01 3.32
CA SER A 116 27.72 36.94 2.27
C SER A 116 26.54 37.28 1.36
N THR A 117 25.96 38.43 1.54
CA THR A 117 24.84 38.97 0.76
C THR A 117 25.31 39.98 -0.29
N LYS A 118 26.49 39.80 -0.92
CA LYS A 118 26.99 40.70 -1.96
C LYS A 118 25.90 40.94 -3.00
N ASP A 119 25.55 42.26 -3.16
CA ASP A 119 24.47 42.75 -4.02
C ASP A 119 23.07 42.27 -3.57
N ALA A 120 22.47 43.07 -2.68
CA ALA A 120 21.16 42.89 -2.05
C ALA A 120 20.23 41.89 -2.73
N LEU A 121 20.15 40.67 -2.20
CA LEU A 121 19.20 39.66 -2.63
C LEU A 121 17.80 40.20 -2.32
N LYS A 122 16.99 40.43 -3.33
CA LYS A 122 15.58 40.78 -3.13
C LYS A 122 14.75 39.52 -3.10
N LEU A 123 13.74 39.46 -2.24
CA LEU A 123 12.78 38.34 -2.24
C LEU A 123 12.07 38.23 -3.60
N SER A 124 12.03 39.31 -4.41
CA SER A 124 11.61 39.32 -5.79
C SER A 124 12.41 38.39 -6.72
N ASP A 125 13.64 38.04 -6.31
CA ASP A 125 14.52 37.15 -7.06
C ASP A 125 14.27 35.68 -6.74
N LEU A 126 13.28 35.40 -5.88
CA LEU A 126 12.92 34.04 -5.42
C LEU A 126 11.51 33.71 -5.88
N SER A 127 11.39 32.76 -6.77
CA SER A 127 10.10 32.42 -7.45
C SER A 127 9.36 31.23 -6.84
N GLN A 128 10.03 30.43 -6.01
CA GLN A 128 9.50 29.17 -5.50
C GLN A 128 9.94 28.87 -4.07
N VAL A 129 9.05 28.29 -3.28
CA VAL A 129 9.36 27.60 -2.02
C VAL A 129 9.24 26.11 -2.21
N THR A 130 10.19 25.35 -1.69
CA THR A 130 10.07 23.90 -1.52
C THR A 130 10.16 23.52 -0.05
N ILE A 131 9.39 22.53 0.37
CA ILE A 131 9.36 22.02 1.74
C ILE A 131 9.73 20.55 1.70
N ALA A 132 10.63 20.10 2.57
CA ALA A 132 11.18 18.75 2.66
C ALA A 132 12.13 18.34 1.52
N ALA A 133 12.51 19.25 0.63
CA ALA A 133 13.54 19.02 -0.38
C ALA A 133 14.10 20.36 -0.88
N ARG A 134 15.29 20.31 -1.47
CA ARG A 134 15.76 21.34 -2.35
C ARG A 134 15.45 20.96 -3.80
N ASN A 135 14.67 21.77 -4.49
CA ASN A 135 14.38 21.56 -5.92
C ASN A 135 14.54 22.87 -6.68
N ILE A 136 15.67 23.04 -7.32
CA ILE A 136 16.01 24.29 -8.01
C ILE A 136 16.08 24.10 -9.52
N VAL A 137 16.45 22.91 -9.99
CA VAL A 137 16.70 22.64 -11.42
C VAL A 137 15.79 21.49 -11.95
N GLY A 138 14.66 21.24 -11.28
CA GLY A 138 13.70 20.22 -11.69
C GLY A 138 13.98 18.81 -11.12
N THR A 139 15.15 18.57 -10.54
CA THR A 139 15.46 17.33 -9.81
C THR A 139 15.60 17.63 -8.33
N PRO A 140 14.75 17.06 -7.46
CA PRO A 140 14.86 17.25 -6.02
C PRO A 140 16.11 16.58 -5.48
N ASP A 141 16.78 17.28 -4.56
CA ASP A 141 17.89 16.77 -3.78
C ASP A 141 17.73 17.11 -2.29
N ASN A 142 18.61 16.58 -1.45
CA ASN A 142 18.60 16.78 0.01
C ASN A 142 17.22 16.50 0.65
N LEU A 143 16.54 15.45 0.20
CA LEU A 143 15.24 15.06 0.68
C LEU A 143 15.24 14.83 2.20
N PHE A 144 14.16 15.24 2.86
CA PHE A 144 13.98 15.09 4.29
C PHE A 144 13.25 13.78 4.63
N ASN A 145 13.71 13.13 5.70
CA ASN A 145 13.08 11.93 6.26
C ASN A 145 12.59 12.23 7.68
N GLY A 146 11.27 12.41 7.81
CA GLY A 146 10.65 12.76 9.08
C GLY A 146 9.43 13.65 8.92
N ARG A 147 9.00 14.25 10.02
CA ARG A 147 7.76 15.04 10.06
C ARG A 147 8.04 16.53 10.12
N LEU A 148 7.29 17.26 9.31
CA LEU A 148 7.24 18.74 9.37
C LEU A 148 5.82 19.17 9.72
N GLU A 149 5.72 20.29 10.47
CA GLU A 149 4.46 20.92 10.84
C GLU A 149 4.61 22.43 10.84
N ALA A 150 3.56 23.15 10.46
CA ALA A 150 3.42 24.60 10.51
C ALA A 150 4.62 25.38 9.92
N PRO A 151 5.09 25.11 8.68
CA PRO A 151 6.09 25.96 8.05
C PRO A 151 5.52 27.35 7.81
N ARG A 152 6.32 28.39 8.09
CA ARG A 152 5.92 29.81 7.98
C ARG A 152 7.05 30.68 7.48
N LEU A 153 6.69 31.76 6.79
CA LEU A 153 7.59 32.79 6.30
C LEU A 153 7.15 34.18 6.80
N TYR A 154 8.11 34.95 7.32
CA TYR A 154 7.89 36.28 7.83
C TYR A 154 8.81 37.29 7.13
N SER A 155 8.28 38.48 6.88
CA SER A 155 8.99 39.59 6.26
C SER A 155 9.78 40.48 7.25
N SER A 156 10.06 39.96 8.44
CA SER A 156 10.76 40.68 9.49
C SER A 156 11.82 39.83 10.17
N HIS A 157 12.88 40.48 10.68
CA HIS A 157 13.94 39.84 11.44
C HIS A 157 13.56 39.55 12.90
N ALA A 158 12.62 40.30 13.45
CA ALA A 158 12.13 40.13 14.79
C ALA A 158 10.63 39.79 14.75
N VAL A 159 10.30 38.56 15.00
CA VAL A 159 8.94 38.16 15.29
C VAL A 159 8.71 38.51 16.76
N GLY A 160 8.01 39.60 17.03
CA GLY A 160 7.69 40.06 18.39
C GLY A 160 6.72 39.19 19.17
N ALA A 161 6.26 38.10 18.56
CA ALA A 161 5.36 37.11 19.11
C ALA A 161 5.87 35.68 18.81
N ASP A 162 5.28 34.67 19.41
CA ASP A 162 5.57 33.25 19.09
C ASP A 162 5.35 33.00 17.59
N PRO A 163 6.39 32.61 16.80
CA PRO A 163 6.24 32.36 15.37
C PRO A 163 5.27 31.21 15.06
N PHE A 164 4.90 30.41 16.05
CA PHE A 164 3.99 29.28 15.93
C PHE A 164 2.64 29.49 16.59
N ALA A 165 2.29 30.75 16.97
CA ALA A 165 1.00 31.05 17.54
C ALA A 165 -0.16 30.61 16.63
N GLU A 166 -1.27 30.15 17.21
CA GLU A 166 -2.46 29.70 16.45
C GLU A 166 -3.00 30.81 15.53
N ASN A 167 -3.09 32.02 16.04
CA ASN A 167 -3.37 33.20 15.21
C ASN A 167 -2.09 33.61 14.50
N VAL A 168 -2.11 33.61 13.18
CA VAL A 168 -0.97 34.00 12.35
C VAL A 168 -0.49 35.40 12.74
N PRO A 169 0.77 35.57 13.25
CA PRO A 169 1.25 36.86 13.72
C PRO A 169 1.39 37.89 12.61
N THR A 170 1.31 39.17 12.97
CA THR A 170 1.59 40.27 12.05
C THR A 170 3.00 40.15 11.45
N GLY A 171 3.13 40.38 10.14
CA GLY A 171 4.39 40.21 9.41
C GLY A 171 4.61 38.83 8.80
N CYS A 172 3.73 37.87 9.09
CA CYS A 172 3.68 36.60 8.36
C CYS A 172 3.16 36.85 6.95
N PHE A 173 3.86 36.39 5.93
CA PHE A 173 3.39 36.49 4.55
C PHE A 173 3.03 35.14 3.92
N ALA A 174 3.44 34.01 4.53
CA ALA A 174 2.96 32.67 4.19
C ALA A 174 2.95 31.79 5.44
N ALA A 175 1.90 30.99 5.61
CA ALA A 175 1.75 30.05 6.72
C ALA A 175 0.97 28.82 6.23
N TRP A 176 1.61 27.67 6.16
CA TRP A 176 0.95 26.45 5.71
C TRP A 176 0.42 25.65 6.89
N ASP A 177 -0.89 25.40 6.85
CA ASP A 177 -1.61 24.57 7.83
C ASP A 177 -1.87 23.18 7.26
N PHE A 178 -1.08 22.22 7.69
CA PHE A 178 -1.16 20.85 7.20
C PHE A 178 -2.35 20.05 7.76
N SER A 179 -3.07 20.59 8.75
CA SER A 179 -4.35 20.03 9.21
C SER A 179 -5.47 20.19 8.18
N LYS A 180 -5.28 21.07 7.19
CA LYS A 180 -6.24 21.30 6.11
C LYS A 180 -6.01 20.33 4.96
N GLY A 181 -7.11 19.75 4.46
CA GLY A 181 -7.06 18.90 3.28
C GLY A 181 -6.19 17.65 3.44
N ILE A 182 -6.24 16.98 4.59
CA ILE A 182 -5.43 15.79 4.90
C ILE A 182 -5.58 14.69 3.81
N GLY A 183 -6.77 14.51 3.24
CA GLY A 183 -7.00 13.56 2.14
C GLY A 183 -6.68 14.09 0.74
N SER A 184 -5.83 15.12 0.62
CA SER A 184 -5.48 15.71 -0.69
C SER A 184 -3.98 15.88 -0.86
N ASP A 185 -3.55 16.14 -2.09
CA ASP A 185 -2.17 16.49 -2.47
C ASP A 185 -1.85 17.98 -2.26
N ARG A 186 -2.74 18.75 -1.62
CA ARG A 186 -2.58 20.19 -1.44
C ARG A 186 -2.14 20.56 -0.03
N ILE A 187 -1.36 21.63 0.05
CA ILE A 187 -1.08 22.34 1.30
C ILE A 187 -1.68 23.73 1.23
N SER A 188 -2.43 24.10 2.28
CA SER A 188 -3.18 25.36 2.34
C SER A 188 -2.37 26.43 3.03
N ASP A 189 -2.13 27.55 2.36
CA ASP A 189 -1.64 28.77 3.00
C ASP A 189 -2.83 29.46 3.70
N ILE A 190 -2.70 29.67 5.00
CA ILE A 190 -3.63 30.43 5.85
C ILE A 190 -3.13 31.87 6.09
N GLY A 191 -2.00 32.24 5.49
CA GLY A 191 -1.47 33.60 5.49
C GLY A 191 -2.22 34.51 4.52
N PRO A 192 -1.81 35.79 4.46
CA PRO A 192 -2.56 36.83 3.71
C PRO A 192 -2.45 36.71 2.18
N ASN A 193 -1.52 35.94 1.64
CA ASN A 193 -1.21 35.95 0.22
C ASN A 193 -1.77 34.75 -0.56
N GLY A 194 -2.23 33.69 0.12
CA GLY A 194 -2.79 32.50 -0.51
C GLY A 194 -1.78 31.71 -1.36
N PHE A 195 -0.55 31.60 -0.91
CA PHE A 195 0.50 30.81 -1.55
C PHE A 195 0.27 29.31 -1.28
N HIS A 196 -0.77 28.74 -1.86
CA HIS A 196 -1.05 27.33 -1.76
C HIS A 196 0.00 26.51 -2.51
N GLY A 197 0.29 25.31 -2.02
CA GLY A 197 1.25 24.40 -2.62
C GLY A 197 0.67 23.04 -2.96
N THR A 198 1.46 22.25 -3.65
CA THR A 198 1.15 20.88 -4.06
C THR A 198 2.21 19.92 -3.54
N LEU A 199 1.77 18.77 -3.04
CA LEU A 199 2.63 17.68 -2.63
C LEU A 199 3.05 16.85 -3.86
N VAL A 200 4.32 16.51 -3.91
CA VAL A 200 4.90 15.63 -4.93
C VAL A 200 5.19 14.28 -4.31
N ASN A 201 4.91 13.21 -5.01
CA ASN A 201 5.10 11.82 -4.60
C ASN A 201 4.36 11.38 -3.32
N MET A 202 3.32 12.13 -2.94
CA MET A 202 2.40 11.78 -1.85
C MET A 202 3.09 11.30 -0.57
N PRO A 203 3.55 12.23 0.29
CA PRO A 203 4.01 11.89 1.64
C PRO A 203 2.84 11.40 2.50
N THR A 204 3.14 10.70 3.57
CA THR A 204 2.12 10.20 4.49
C THR A 204 1.48 11.34 5.28
N ARG A 205 0.15 11.48 5.18
CA ARG A 205 -0.68 12.44 5.91
C ARG A 205 -1.55 11.74 6.96
N GLY A 206 -2.29 12.51 7.78
CA GLY A 206 -3.06 11.92 8.89
C GLY A 206 -2.15 11.27 9.93
N VAL A 207 -0.99 11.86 10.16
CA VAL A 207 0.00 11.46 11.17
C VAL A 207 0.03 12.45 12.32
N THR A 208 0.37 11.99 13.51
CA THR A 208 0.34 12.79 14.74
C THR A 208 1.35 13.94 14.70
N GLY A 209 0.88 15.13 15.06
CA GLY A 209 1.67 16.36 15.16
C GLY A 209 2.24 16.62 16.56
N VAL A 210 2.80 17.80 16.73
CA VAL A 210 3.41 18.23 17.99
C VAL A 210 2.41 18.35 19.13
N SER A 211 1.16 18.69 18.84
CA SER A 211 0.06 18.90 19.82
C SER A 211 -0.57 17.59 20.29
N TRP A 212 -0.49 16.52 19.54
CA TRP A 212 -1.12 15.24 19.89
C TRP A 212 -0.69 14.71 21.27
N ARG A 213 -1.65 14.33 22.11
CA ARG A 213 -1.46 13.85 23.49
C ARG A 213 -2.11 12.51 23.78
N GLY A 214 -2.65 11.83 22.76
CA GLY A 214 -3.32 10.54 22.93
C GLY A 214 -4.78 10.62 23.38
N HIS A 215 -5.41 11.76 23.30
CA HIS A 215 -6.81 11.96 23.71
C HIS A 215 -7.82 11.74 22.58
N GLU A 216 -7.37 11.74 21.32
CA GLU A 216 -8.17 11.45 20.15
C GLU A 216 -7.34 10.60 19.16
N MET A 217 -7.97 9.59 18.56
CA MET A 217 -7.34 8.65 17.64
C MET A 217 -7.74 8.87 16.18
N CYS A 218 -8.76 9.71 15.93
CA CYS A 218 -9.27 10.01 14.61
C CYS A 218 -8.92 11.44 14.20
N TRP A 219 -8.13 11.59 13.16
CA TRP A 219 -7.72 12.90 12.65
C TRP A 219 -8.89 13.79 12.19
N ARG A 220 -10.03 13.20 11.80
CA ARG A 220 -11.23 13.97 11.43
C ARG A 220 -11.88 14.68 12.61
N HIS A 221 -11.73 14.16 13.82
CA HIS A 221 -12.30 14.76 15.03
C HIS A 221 -11.39 15.86 15.60
N ALA A 222 -10.09 15.71 15.48
CA ALA A 222 -9.10 16.67 15.97
C ALA A 222 -7.99 16.93 14.93
N PRO A 223 -8.30 17.51 13.75
CA PRO A 223 -7.33 17.66 12.66
C PRO A 223 -6.08 18.45 13.07
N GLN A 224 -6.19 19.34 14.05
CA GLN A 224 -5.05 20.11 14.55
C GLN A 224 -3.99 19.25 15.26
N ASP A 225 -4.38 18.11 15.81
CA ASP A 225 -3.44 17.17 16.40
C ASP A 225 -2.71 16.32 15.35
N TYR A 226 -3.17 16.36 14.10
CA TYR A 226 -2.65 15.65 12.94
C TYR A 226 -2.13 16.60 11.86
N ALA A 227 -1.64 17.76 12.31
CA ALA A 227 -1.13 18.81 11.44
C ALA A 227 0.30 18.55 10.93
N ALA A 228 0.79 17.34 11.00
CA ALA A 228 2.08 16.94 10.46
C ALA A 228 1.95 16.24 9.10
N ILE A 229 3.01 16.36 8.29
CA ILE A 229 3.23 15.53 7.11
C ILE A 229 4.54 14.76 7.31
N HIS A 230 4.53 13.46 7.08
CA HIS A 230 5.71 12.61 7.12
C HIS A 230 6.25 12.42 5.71
N PHE A 231 7.44 12.94 5.47
CA PHE A 231 8.16 12.92 4.21
C PHE A 231 9.21 11.82 4.21
N HIS A 232 9.43 11.18 3.05
CA HIS A 232 10.45 10.15 2.87
C HIS A 232 11.19 10.35 1.53
N GLU A 233 12.47 10.00 1.50
CA GLU A 233 13.31 10.12 0.31
C GLU A 233 12.99 9.11 -0.80
N ASP A 234 12.17 8.10 -0.50
CA ASP A 234 11.80 6.99 -1.39
C ASP A 234 10.31 6.91 -1.73
N ASP A 235 9.50 7.87 -1.26
CA ASP A 235 8.10 7.97 -1.66
C ASP A 235 7.95 8.04 -3.19
N CYS A 236 6.96 7.32 -3.73
CA CYS A 236 6.66 7.31 -5.16
C CYS A 236 5.16 7.22 -5.41
N HIS A 237 4.59 8.25 -6.04
CA HIS A 237 3.22 8.22 -6.53
C HIS A 237 3.17 7.94 -8.06
N ASP A 238 4.02 8.60 -8.82
CA ASP A 238 4.05 8.49 -10.28
C ASP A 238 5.49 8.64 -10.76
N CYS A 239 6.00 7.65 -11.49
CA CYS A 239 7.31 7.71 -12.11
C CYS A 239 7.41 8.75 -13.23
N ARG A 240 6.27 9.32 -13.68
CA ARG A 240 6.16 10.36 -14.71
C ARG A 240 6.90 10.04 -16.01
N TRP A 241 6.86 8.77 -16.39
CA TRP A 241 7.41 8.35 -17.68
C TRP A 241 6.50 8.81 -18.80
N GLU A 242 7.08 9.22 -19.90
CA GLU A 242 6.35 9.47 -21.14
C GLU A 242 5.86 8.15 -21.74
N ASP A 243 4.72 8.19 -22.43
CA ASP A 243 4.16 7.01 -23.09
C ASP A 243 5.00 6.67 -24.33
N ASP A 244 5.61 5.48 -24.37
CA ASP A 244 6.36 5.01 -25.53
C ASP A 244 5.44 4.66 -26.71
N PHE A 245 4.25 4.12 -26.42
CA PHE A 245 3.21 3.80 -27.41
C PHE A 245 1.84 3.68 -26.76
N THR A 246 0.82 3.79 -27.58
CA THR A 246 -0.59 3.59 -27.19
C THR A 246 -1.16 2.41 -27.95
N PHE A 247 -1.85 1.51 -27.26
CA PHE A 247 -2.58 0.39 -27.84
C PHE A 247 -4.08 0.59 -27.62
N GLU A 248 -4.82 0.77 -28.73
CA GLU A 248 -6.28 0.83 -28.69
C GLU A 248 -6.85 -0.59 -28.69
N ILE A 249 -7.62 -0.94 -27.66
CA ILE A 249 -8.26 -2.25 -27.53
C ILE A 249 -9.35 -2.39 -28.60
N PRO A 250 -9.27 -3.37 -29.54
CA PRO A 250 -10.31 -3.61 -30.52
C PRO A 250 -11.66 -3.98 -29.87
N LYS A 251 -12.77 -3.57 -30.48
CA LYS A 251 -14.13 -3.79 -29.93
C LYS A 251 -14.51 -5.26 -29.78
N ASP A 252 -13.93 -6.13 -30.59
CA ASP A 252 -14.13 -7.59 -30.60
C ASP A 252 -13.09 -8.34 -29.79
N PHE A 253 -12.17 -7.62 -29.12
CA PHE A 253 -11.13 -8.26 -28.31
C PHE A 253 -11.77 -9.06 -27.18
N LYS A 254 -11.36 -10.33 -27.03
CA LYS A 254 -11.92 -11.22 -25.99
C LYS A 254 -11.53 -10.69 -24.61
N SER A 255 -12.44 -10.76 -23.65
CA SER A 255 -12.11 -10.51 -22.24
C SER A 255 -11.09 -11.54 -21.74
N GLY A 256 -10.12 -11.11 -20.93
CA GLY A 256 -9.09 -12.01 -20.44
C GLY A 256 -7.82 -11.30 -19.99
N ASN A 257 -6.81 -12.12 -19.73
CA ASN A 257 -5.47 -11.69 -19.34
C ASN A 257 -4.53 -11.69 -20.55
N TYR A 258 -3.84 -10.59 -20.75
CA TYR A 258 -2.92 -10.36 -21.88
C TYR A 258 -1.59 -9.80 -21.40
N ALA A 259 -0.60 -9.82 -22.27
CA ALA A 259 0.65 -9.13 -22.03
C ALA A 259 1.17 -8.46 -23.29
N MET A 260 1.70 -7.24 -23.14
CA MET A 260 2.48 -6.60 -24.18
C MET A 260 3.89 -7.20 -24.18
N ARG A 261 4.27 -7.81 -25.30
CA ARG A 261 5.62 -8.36 -25.46
C ARG A 261 6.55 -7.27 -26.01
N LEU A 262 7.50 -6.87 -25.19
CA LEU A 262 8.55 -5.92 -25.55
C LEU A 262 9.81 -6.65 -25.97
N ARG A 263 10.48 -6.19 -27.02
CA ARG A 263 11.76 -6.74 -27.49
C ARG A 263 12.79 -5.63 -27.68
N CYS A 264 14.00 -5.87 -27.17
CA CYS A 264 15.15 -5.00 -27.37
C CYS A 264 16.38 -5.89 -27.67
N GLY A 265 16.77 -5.99 -28.93
CA GLY A 265 17.78 -6.96 -29.37
C GLY A 265 17.29 -8.39 -29.11
N GLU A 266 18.05 -9.15 -28.32
CA GLU A 266 17.69 -10.51 -27.90
C GLU A 266 16.85 -10.56 -26.61
N GLU A 267 16.77 -9.45 -25.87
CA GLU A 267 16.01 -9.37 -24.63
C GLU A 267 14.50 -9.27 -24.90
N THR A 268 13.73 -9.92 -24.06
CA THR A 268 12.26 -9.89 -24.13
C THR A 268 11.67 -9.72 -22.74
N ASP A 269 10.68 -8.82 -22.61
CA ASP A 269 9.86 -8.65 -21.41
C ASP A 269 8.37 -8.72 -21.76
N PHE A 270 7.52 -9.02 -20.76
CA PHE A 270 6.09 -9.11 -20.90
C PHE A 270 5.40 -8.27 -19.84
N VAL A 271 4.71 -7.21 -20.26
CA VAL A 271 3.95 -6.32 -19.37
C VAL A 271 2.49 -6.75 -19.38
N PRO A 272 1.96 -7.35 -18.29
CA PRO A 272 0.58 -7.81 -18.23
C PRO A 272 -0.43 -6.66 -18.24
N PHE A 273 -1.59 -6.92 -18.85
CA PHE A 273 -2.79 -6.09 -18.75
C PHE A 273 -4.05 -6.95 -18.87
N PHE A 274 -5.19 -6.40 -18.42
CA PHE A 274 -6.46 -7.12 -18.39
C PHE A 274 -7.46 -6.41 -19.29
N VAL A 275 -8.23 -7.19 -20.04
CA VAL A 275 -9.33 -6.69 -20.88
C VAL A 275 -10.64 -7.21 -20.31
N ALA A 276 -11.46 -6.32 -19.76
CA ALA A 276 -12.79 -6.66 -19.27
C ALA A 276 -13.83 -6.62 -20.39
N ALA A 277 -14.93 -7.35 -20.22
CA ALA A 277 -16.12 -7.14 -21.02
C ALA A 277 -16.70 -5.73 -20.76
N PRO A 278 -17.40 -5.12 -21.74
CA PRO A 278 -18.09 -3.86 -21.49
C PRO A 278 -19.12 -4.01 -20.36
N LEU A 279 -19.21 -2.99 -19.49
CA LEU A 279 -20.14 -3.00 -18.36
C LEU A 279 -21.58 -3.29 -18.82
N GLY A 280 -22.22 -4.26 -18.14
CA GLY A 280 -23.58 -4.69 -18.47
C GLY A 280 -23.70 -5.58 -19.72
N HIS A 281 -22.60 -5.89 -20.41
CA HIS A 281 -22.58 -6.71 -21.62
C HIS A 281 -21.61 -7.91 -21.49
N PRO A 282 -21.91 -8.87 -20.62
CA PRO A 282 -21.05 -10.04 -20.43
C PRO A 282 -20.99 -10.89 -21.71
N ARG A 283 -19.87 -11.51 -21.97
CA ARG A 283 -19.65 -12.44 -23.08
C ARG A 283 -19.70 -13.91 -22.61
N ALA A 284 -19.57 -14.12 -21.30
CA ALA A 284 -19.62 -15.42 -20.64
C ALA A 284 -20.57 -15.39 -19.43
N SER A 285 -20.94 -16.56 -18.93
CA SER A 285 -21.71 -16.69 -17.67
C SER A 285 -20.82 -16.66 -16.42
N ILE A 286 -19.51 -16.82 -16.61
CA ILE A 286 -18.49 -16.87 -15.56
C ILE A 286 -17.68 -15.58 -15.61
N CYS A 287 -17.43 -14.99 -14.44
CA CYS A 287 -16.51 -13.88 -14.26
C CYS A 287 -15.37 -14.28 -13.31
N VAL A 288 -14.14 -13.96 -13.67
CA VAL A 288 -12.98 -14.06 -12.77
C VAL A 288 -12.60 -12.67 -12.30
N VAL A 289 -12.62 -12.43 -10.99
CA VAL A 289 -12.16 -11.17 -10.41
C VAL A 289 -10.67 -11.24 -10.15
N ILE A 290 -9.93 -10.33 -10.81
CA ILE A 290 -8.49 -10.23 -10.72
C ILE A 290 -8.14 -9.34 -9.53
N PRO A 291 -7.37 -9.80 -8.53
CA PRO A 291 -7.09 -9.08 -7.30
C PRO A 291 -5.98 -8.03 -7.51
N THR A 292 -6.27 -7.03 -8.36
CA THR A 292 -5.28 -6.03 -8.77
C THR A 292 -4.80 -5.14 -7.62
N TYR A 293 -5.61 -4.94 -6.58
CA TYR A 293 -5.14 -4.26 -5.38
C TYR A 293 -4.12 -5.10 -4.61
N THR A 294 -4.33 -6.41 -4.50
CA THR A 294 -3.33 -7.31 -3.92
C THR A 294 -2.00 -7.23 -4.69
N TYR A 295 -2.06 -7.22 -6.03
CA TYR A 295 -0.86 -7.09 -6.85
C TYR A 295 -0.11 -5.76 -6.59
N VAL A 296 -0.84 -4.67 -6.39
CA VAL A 296 -0.25 -3.35 -6.08
C VAL A 296 0.37 -3.33 -4.69
N MET A 297 -0.33 -3.86 -3.68
CA MET A 297 0.14 -3.86 -2.29
C MET A 297 1.38 -4.72 -2.08
N TYR A 298 1.51 -5.82 -2.83
CA TYR A 298 2.72 -6.64 -2.90
C TYR A 298 3.70 -6.20 -4.00
N GLY A 299 3.36 -5.14 -4.73
CA GLY A 299 4.19 -4.64 -5.84
C GLY A 299 5.61 -4.36 -5.40
N ASN A 300 6.59 -5.00 -6.05
CA ASN A 300 8.02 -4.92 -5.76
C ASN A 300 8.43 -5.51 -4.39
N ASN A 301 7.65 -6.41 -3.81
CA ASN A 301 8.05 -7.20 -2.66
C ASN A 301 8.98 -8.35 -3.12
N GLY A 302 10.27 -8.19 -2.94
CA GLY A 302 11.27 -9.25 -3.20
C GLY A 302 11.49 -10.17 -2.00
N ARG A 303 11.06 -9.76 -0.81
CA ARG A 303 11.14 -10.42 0.50
C ARG A 303 12.54 -10.54 1.10
N TYR A 304 13.58 -10.79 0.31
CA TYR A 304 14.97 -10.79 0.74
C TYR A 304 15.92 -10.84 -0.47
N ASP A 305 17.16 -10.50 -0.22
CA ASP A 305 18.23 -10.67 -1.19
C ASP A 305 18.76 -12.11 -1.13
N TYR A 306 18.56 -12.87 -2.21
CA TYR A 306 18.98 -14.25 -2.30
C TYR A 306 20.35 -14.36 -2.98
N GLY A 307 21.16 -15.28 -2.46
CA GLY A 307 22.53 -15.47 -2.93
C GLY A 307 22.65 -16.19 -4.29
N PRO A 308 23.89 -16.32 -4.79
CA PRO A 308 24.20 -16.81 -6.13
C PRO A 308 23.61 -18.19 -6.49
N ALA A 309 23.43 -19.07 -5.51
CA ALA A 309 22.88 -20.42 -5.75
C ALA A 309 21.40 -20.37 -6.18
N ILE A 310 20.62 -19.44 -5.63
CA ILE A 310 19.21 -19.25 -6.00
C ILE A 310 19.12 -18.50 -7.33
N GLU A 311 19.98 -17.52 -7.56
CA GLU A 311 20.07 -16.82 -8.85
C GLU A 311 20.39 -17.79 -9.99
N GLN A 312 21.32 -18.73 -9.79
CA GLN A 312 21.63 -19.75 -10.77
C GLN A 312 20.43 -20.66 -11.05
N ARG A 313 19.72 -21.08 -9.99
CA ARG A 313 18.49 -21.89 -10.15
C ARG A 313 17.41 -21.14 -10.92
N MET A 314 17.20 -19.85 -10.65
CA MET A 314 16.25 -19.03 -11.39
C MET A 314 16.62 -18.97 -12.89
N LYS A 315 17.90 -18.80 -13.18
CA LYS A 315 18.42 -18.80 -14.55
C LYS A 315 18.21 -20.15 -15.24
N ASP A 316 18.49 -21.25 -14.54
CA ASP A 316 18.31 -22.62 -15.06
C ASP A 316 16.84 -22.92 -15.37
N TRP A 317 15.93 -22.32 -14.63
CA TRP A 317 14.48 -22.43 -14.84
C TRP A 317 13.90 -21.42 -15.84
N GLY A 318 14.71 -20.50 -16.36
CA GLY A 318 14.23 -19.42 -17.22
C GLY A 318 13.28 -18.46 -16.51
N ALA A 319 13.43 -18.30 -15.19
CA ALA A 319 12.63 -17.39 -14.40
C ALA A 319 12.98 -15.92 -14.71
N TYR A 320 12.03 -15.01 -14.38
CA TYR A 320 12.25 -13.57 -14.52
C TYR A 320 13.48 -13.12 -13.71
N PRO A 321 14.45 -12.43 -14.33
CA PRO A 321 15.80 -12.30 -13.74
C PRO A 321 15.93 -11.22 -12.67
N TYR A 322 14.99 -10.27 -12.59
CA TYR A 322 15.14 -9.10 -11.73
C TYR A 322 14.58 -9.34 -10.33
N ASN A 323 15.38 -9.01 -9.31
CA ASN A 323 14.97 -9.00 -7.92
C ASN A 323 14.52 -7.59 -7.51
N PRO A 324 13.28 -7.38 -7.08
CA PRO A 324 12.78 -6.08 -6.62
C PRO A 324 13.61 -5.44 -5.49
N GLU A 325 14.21 -6.24 -4.61
CA GLU A 325 15.08 -5.72 -3.53
C GLU A 325 16.30 -4.94 -4.05
N ARG A 326 16.72 -5.23 -5.27
CA ARG A 326 17.84 -4.55 -5.94
C ARG A 326 17.39 -3.42 -6.87
N GLN A 327 16.10 -3.09 -6.87
CA GLN A 327 15.48 -2.13 -7.76
C GLN A 327 14.67 -1.08 -6.97
N SER A 328 15.26 -0.60 -5.87
CA SER A 328 14.62 0.36 -4.95
C SER A 328 14.19 1.68 -5.63
N GLN A 329 14.80 2.04 -6.78
CA GLN A 329 14.42 3.19 -7.59
C GLN A 329 12.98 3.12 -8.13
N PHE A 330 12.31 1.97 -8.09
CA PHE A 330 10.90 1.81 -8.47
C PHE A 330 9.97 1.79 -7.25
N SER A 331 10.46 2.14 -6.07
CA SER A 331 9.79 2.03 -4.78
C SER A 331 9.43 0.58 -4.41
N GLN A 332 9.16 0.35 -3.15
CA GLN A 332 8.94 -0.98 -2.59
C GLN A 332 7.46 -1.21 -2.22
N SER A 333 7.15 -2.35 -1.61
CA SER A 333 5.79 -2.77 -1.29
C SER A 333 5.33 -2.29 0.08
N SER A 334 4.03 -2.46 0.38
CA SER A 334 3.49 -2.25 1.72
C SER A 334 4.04 -3.21 2.80
N TYR A 335 4.92 -4.13 2.44
CA TYR A 335 5.62 -5.04 3.35
C TYR A 335 7.05 -4.61 3.66
N ASN A 336 7.49 -3.51 3.06
CA ASN A 336 8.81 -2.92 3.28
C ASN A 336 8.72 -1.69 4.21
N LEU A 337 9.88 -1.20 4.59
CA LEU A 337 10.05 0.00 5.40
C LEU A 337 10.77 1.07 4.59
N HIS A 338 10.45 2.32 4.86
CA HIS A 338 11.25 3.44 4.42
C HIS A 338 12.64 3.43 5.09
N PRO A 339 13.64 4.13 4.56
CA PRO A 339 14.97 4.23 5.17
C PRO A 339 14.97 4.72 6.63
N ASP A 340 13.95 5.46 7.03
CA ASP A 340 13.76 5.97 8.39
C ASP A 340 13.11 4.95 9.37
N GLY A 341 12.81 3.74 8.88
CA GLY A 341 12.21 2.65 9.63
C GLY A 341 10.69 2.76 9.82
N SER A 342 10.02 3.73 9.21
CA SER A 342 8.55 3.77 9.14
C SER A 342 8.03 2.84 8.06
N GLY A 343 6.77 2.40 8.19
CA GLY A 343 6.16 1.47 7.24
C GLY A 343 5.66 2.16 5.98
N ILE A 344 5.82 1.53 4.82
CA ILE A 344 5.29 2.00 3.54
C ILE A 344 3.77 1.85 3.55
N SER A 345 3.07 2.96 3.77
CA SER A 345 1.61 3.01 3.86
C SER A 345 0.92 3.33 2.54
N LEU A 346 1.64 3.86 1.56
CA LEU A 346 1.13 4.30 0.28
C LEU A 346 1.79 3.50 -0.85
N CYS A 347 0.98 2.82 -1.68
CA CYS A 347 1.46 2.00 -2.78
C CYS A 347 0.85 2.46 -4.10
N SER A 348 1.70 2.83 -5.05
CA SER A 348 1.27 3.29 -6.37
C SER A 348 1.25 2.15 -7.40
N TRP A 349 0.32 2.24 -8.36
CA TRP A 349 0.36 1.44 -9.61
C TRP A 349 0.86 2.24 -10.82
N ARG A 350 1.30 3.51 -10.61
CA ARG A 350 1.95 4.35 -11.63
C ARG A 350 3.48 4.22 -11.60
N ARG A 351 3.94 2.99 -11.40
CA ARG A 351 5.36 2.62 -11.31
C ARG A 351 5.57 1.21 -11.88
N PRO A 352 6.77 0.79 -12.25
CA PRO A 352 7.03 -0.60 -12.59
C PRO A 352 6.70 -1.54 -11.43
N LEU A 353 5.91 -2.58 -11.70
CA LEU A 353 5.64 -3.68 -10.78
C LEU A 353 6.42 -4.90 -11.30
N ILE A 354 7.67 -5.03 -10.82
CA ILE A 354 8.63 -6.04 -11.33
C ILE A 354 8.15 -7.46 -11.07
N ASN A 355 7.50 -7.69 -9.95
CA ASN A 355 6.96 -9.00 -9.61
C ASN A 355 5.64 -9.33 -10.33
N LEU A 356 5.06 -8.38 -11.07
CA LEU A 356 3.93 -8.61 -11.96
C LEU A 356 4.45 -9.00 -13.36
N ARG A 357 5.08 -10.16 -13.45
CA ARG A 357 5.64 -10.73 -14.69
C ARG A 357 5.38 -12.22 -14.73
N SER A 358 5.09 -12.78 -15.90
CA SER A 358 4.75 -14.22 -16.07
C SER A 358 5.94 -15.07 -15.71
N GLY A 359 7.02 -14.90 -15.53
CA GLY A 359 8.16 -15.76 -15.12
C GLY A 359 8.68 -15.44 -13.73
N TYR A 360 8.05 -14.52 -12.99
CA TYR A 360 8.52 -14.15 -11.67
C TYR A 360 8.25 -15.24 -10.63
N LEU A 361 9.27 -15.59 -9.84
CA LEU A 361 9.17 -16.56 -8.74
C LEU A 361 9.29 -15.85 -7.40
N THR A 362 8.34 -16.10 -6.51
CA THR A 362 8.41 -15.65 -5.13
C THR A 362 9.15 -16.69 -4.30
N LEU A 363 10.34 -16.37 -3.84
CA LEU A 363 11.17 -17.26 -3.03
C LEU A 363 10.98 -16.92 -1.55
N LEU A 364 10.36 -17.82 -0.79
CA LEU A 364 10.17 -17.63 0.66
C LEU A 364 11.26 -18.29 1.48
N ALA A 365 11.73 -19.46 1.06
CA ALA A 365 12.79 -20.17 1.72
C ALA A 365 13.64 -20.92 0.71
N PRO A 366 14.96 -20.77 0.73
CA PRO A 366 15.86 -21.44 -0.21
C PRO A 366 15.74 -22.95 -0.24
N ARG A 367 15.32 -23.55 0.87
CA ARG A 367 15.19 -25.02 1.02
C ARG A 367 13.85 -25.58 0.56
N CYS A 368 12.80 -24.76 0.50
CA CYS A 368 11.44 -25.17 0.17
C CYS A 368 11.07 -24.96 -1.30
N GLY A 369 12.01 -24.53 -2.13
CA GLY A 369 11.75 -24.20 -3.53
C GLY A 369 11.07 -22.86 -3.72
N SER A 370 10.64 -22.59 -4.95
CA SER A 370 9.88 -21.38 -5.27
C SER A 370 8.40 -21.63 -5.09
N GLY A 371 7.73 -20.76 -4.32
CA GLY A 371 6.28 -20.70 -4.36
C GLY A 371 5.82 -19.73 -5.43
N LEU A 372 4.85 -20.14 -6.23
CA LEU A 372 4.11 -19.22 -7.10
C LEU A 372 3.05 -18.52 -6.29
N ARG A 373 2.99 -17.18 -6.37
CA ARG A 373 1.98 -16.36 -5.67
C ARG A 373 1.42 -15.29 -6.60
N HIS A 374 0.25 -14.76 -6.23
CA HIS A 374 -0.42 -13.66 -6.90
C HIS A 374 -0.61 -13.96 -8.40
N TYR A 375 -0.25 -13.04 -9.28
CA TYR A 375 -0.43 -13.15 -10.73
C TYR A 375 0.01 -14.51 -11.32
N GLN A 376 1.15 -15.03 -10.90
CA GLN A 376 1.67 -16.29 -11.42
C GLN A 376 0.86 -17.50 -10.92
N ALA A 377 0.44 -17.48 -9.66
CA ALA A 377 -0.44 -18.54 -9.11
C ALA A 377 -1.85 -18.47 -9.71
N ASP A 378 -2.36 -17.27 -9.96
CA ASP A 378 -3.67 -17.04 -10.55
C ASP A 378 -3.74 -17.57 -11.98
N SER A 379 -2.62 -17.65 -12.69
CA SER A 379 -2.54 -18.24 -14.04
C SER A 379 -2.97 -19.71 -14.09
N HIS A 380 -2.88 -20.44 -12.99
CA HIS A 380 -3.37 -21.82 -12.91
C HIS A 380 -4.89 -21.90 -13.09
N LEU A 381 -5.63 -20.93 -12.54
CA LEU A 381 -7.09 -20.86 -12.70
C LEU A 381 -7.46 -20.53 -14.15
N TRP A 382 -6.81 -19.55 -14.76
CA TRP A 382 -7.11 -19.17 -16.16
C TRP A 382 -6.81 -20.30 -17.13
N SER A 383 -5.63 -20.95 -16.99
CA SER A 383 -5.26 -22.13 -17.76
C SER A 383 -6.25 -23.27 -17.59
N TRP A 384 -6.75 -23.48 -16.36
CA TRP A 384 -7.71 -24.53 -16.08
C TRP A 384 -9.05 -24.25 -16.77
N LEU A 385 -9.58 -23.02 -16.70
CA LEU A 385 -10.81 -22.60 -17.37
C LEU A 385 -10.71 -22.83 -18.90
N GLU A 386 -9.62 -22.39 -19.51
CA GLU A 386 -9.34 -22.61 -20.94
C GLU A 386 -9.28 -24.12 -21.27
N ASN A 387 -8.57 -24.92 -20.48
CA ASN A 387 -8.46 -26.38 -20.70
C ASN A 387 -9.81 -27.09 -20.59
N LYS A 388 -10.68 -26.66 -19.67
CA LYS A 388 -12.03 -27.21 -19.48
C LYS A 388 -13.06 -26.70 -20.49
N GLY A 389 -12.68 -25.80 -21.39
CA GLY A 389 -13.59 -25.19 -22.35
C GLY A 389 -14.67 -24.33 -21.69
N LEU A 390 -14.34 -23.69 -20.56
CA LEU A 390 -15.24 -22.83 -19.83
C LEU A 390 -14.93 -21.38 -20.22
N ASP A 391 -15.82 -20.77 -21.00
CA ASP A 391 -15.70 -19.34 -21.35
C ASP A 391 -15.87 -18.48 -20.11
N PHE A 392 -15.03 -17.46 -19.99
CA PHE A 392 -15.06 -16.52 -18.87
C PHE A 392 -14.70 -15.10 -19.31
N ASP A 393 -15.23 -14.13 -18.58
CA ASP A 393 -14.80 -12.75 -18.61
C ASP A 393 -13.94 -12.44 -17.38
N VAL A 394 -13.19 -11.35 -17.42
CA VAL A 394 -12.43 -10.82 -16.26
C VAL A 394 -12.95 -9.46 -15.85
N VAL A 395 -12.89 -9.19 -14.54
CA VAL A 395 -13.11 -7.89 -13.92
C VAL A 395 -11.99 -7.68 -12.90
N THR A 396 -11.51 -6.46 -12.75
CA THR A 396 -10.44 -6.13 -11.80
C THR A 396 -11.01 -5.45 -10.55
N ASP A 397 -10.27 -5.45 -9.42
CA ASP A 397 -10.66 -4.68 -8.23
C ASP A 397 -10.85 -3.18 -8.54
N HIS A 398 -10.05 -2.63 -9.47
CA HIS A 398 -10.20 -1.23 -9.89
C HIS A 398 -11.54 -0.97 -10.59
N GLN A 399 -12.08 -1.97 -11.30
CA GLN A 399 -13.42 -1.87 -11.91
C GLN A 399 -14.51 -2.07 -10.86
N LEU A 400 -14.32 -2.95 -9.86
CA LEU A 400 -15.23 -3.04 -8.72
C LEU A 400 -15.29 -1.72 -7.93
N GLU A 401 -14.16 -1.06 -7.75
CA GLU A 401 -14.11 0.27 -7.12
C GLU A 401 -14.92 1.30 -7.91
N ARG A 402 -14.80 1.30 -9.23
CA ARG A 402 -15.49 2.25 -10.11
C ARG A 402 -16.98 1.96 -10.26
N ASP A 403 -17.34 0.69 -10.52
CA ASP A 403 -18.66 0.29 -11.02
C ASP A 403 -19.51 -0.44 -9.95
N GLY A 404 -18.91 -0.82 -8.80
CA GLY A 404 -19.61 -1.54 -7.73
C GLY A 404 -20.15 -2.89 -8.16
N ALA A 405 -21.29 -3.28 -7.59
CA ALA A 405 -21.96 -4.57 -7.89
C ALA A 405 -22.42 -4.71 -9.35
N ASP A 406 -22.61 -3.60 -10.07
CA ASP A 406 -23.02 -3.63 -11.49
C ASP A 406 -21.97 -4.31 -12.37
N ALA A 407 -20.70 -4.33 -11.93
CA ALA A 407 -19.64 -5.07 -12.61
C ALA A 407 -19.81 -6.61 -12.52
N LEU A 408 -20.49 -7.11 -11.48
CA LEU A 408 -20.65 -8.54 -11.21
C LEU A 408 -22.06 -9.06 -11.52
N ASN A 409 -23.09 -8.25 -11.32
CA ASN A 409 -24.51 -8.64 -11.45
C ASN A 409 -24.89 -9.33 -12.77
N PRO A 410 -24.25 -9.03 -13.93
CA PRO A 410 -24.57 -9.73 -15.18
C PRO A 410 -24.14 -11.20 -15.21
N TYR A 411 -23.25 -11.64 -14.31
CA TYR A 411 -22.69 -13.00 -14.32
C TYR A 411 -23.47 -13.95 -13.40
N ARG A 412 -23.57 -15.22 -13.81
CA ARG A 412 -24.15 -16.27 -12.98
C ARG A 412 -23.20 -16.74 -11.89
N THR A 413 -21.90 -16.74 -12.21
CA THR A 413 -20.86 -17.24 -11.33
C THR A 413 -19.68 -16.28 -11.32
N VAL A 414 -19.26 -15.90 -10.13
CA VAL A 414 -18.06 -15.11 -9.88
C VAL A 414 -17.03 -15.99 -9.19
N LEU A 415 -15.83 -16.03 -9.75
CA LEU A 415 -14.67 -16.72 -9.19
C LEU A 415 -13.68 -15.67 -8.67
N THR A 416 -13.15 -15.87 -7.48
CA THR A 416 -11.94 -15.12 -7.06
C THR A 416 -10.69 -15.82 -7.56
N CYS A 417 -9.59 -15.10 -7.60
CA CYS A 417 -8.25 -15.68 -7.72
C CYS A 417 -7.73 -16.21 -6.38
N THR A 418 -6.43 -16.60 -6.33
CA THR A 418 -5.83 -17.31 -5.19
C THR A 418 -5.66 -16.49 -3.93
N HIS A 419 -5.57 -15.14 -4.04
CA HIS A 419 -5.28 -14.30 -2.89
C HIS A 419 -5.94 -12.89 -3.00
N PRO A 420 -7.26 -12.77 -2.90
CA PRO A 420 -7.99 -11.48 -2.91
C PRO A 420 -7.94 -10.83 -1.51
N GLU A 421 -6.75 -10.38 -1.08
CA GLU A 421 -6.47 -10.00 0.31
C GLU A 421 -6.88 -8.56 0.64
N TYR A 422 -6.73 -7.63 -0.32
CA TYR A 422 -6.90 -6.18 -0.11
C TYR A 422 -8.15 -5.65 -0.79
N HIS A 423 -9.03 -5.04 -0.02
CA HIS A 423 -10.29 -4.49 -0.53
C HIS A 423 -10.54 -3.08 0.00
N THR A 424 -11.09 -2.24 -0.87
CA THR A 424 -11.77 -1.01 -0.48
C THR A 424 -13.19 -1.36 0.03
N GLU A 425 -13.87 -0.38 0.61
CA GLU A 425 -15.27 -0.55 1.00
C GLU A 425 -16.17 -0.86 -0.21
N ARG A 426 -15.99 -0.12 -1.32
CA ARG A 426 -16.79 -0.32 -2.54
C ARG A 426 -16.55 -1.67 -3.20
N SER A 427 -15.31 -2.14 -3.26
CA SER A 427 -15.01 -3.46 -3.82
C SER A 427 -15.58 -4.60 -2.96
N LEU A 428 -15.52 -4.47 -1.62
CA LEU A 428 -16.13 -5.44 -0.71
C LEU A 428 -17.67 -5.43 -0.81
N ASP A 429 -18.28 -4.23 -0.89
CA ASP A 429 -19.72 -4.07 -1.10
C ASP A 429 -20.19 -4.66 -2.43
N ALA A 430 -19.36 -4.62 -3.47
CA ALA A 430 -19.68 -5.23 -4.75
C ALA A 430 -19.87 -6.74 -4.63
N PHE A 431 -18.97 -7.44 -3.94
CA PHE A 431 -19.12 -8.87 -3.68
C PHE A 431 -20.33 -9.18 -2.80
N GLN A 432 -20.53 -8.43 -1.72
CA GLN A 432 -21.66 -8.61 -0.83
C GLN A 432 -22.98 -8.38 -1.57
N GLY A 433 -23.09 -7.28 -2.31
CA GLY A 433 -24.28 -6.96 -3.10
C GLY A 433 -24.59 -8.01 -4.18
N TYR A 434 -23.55 -8.58 -4.79
CA TYR A 434 -23.70 -9.67 -5.76
C TYR A 434 -24.29 -10.94 -5.11
N THR A 435 -23.77 -11.38 -3.96
CA THR A 435 -24.29 -12.55 -3.24
C THR A 435 -25.68 -12.31 -2.65
N ASP A 436 -25.95 -11.10 -2.17
CA ASP A 436 -27.26 -10.69 -1.65
C ASP A 436 -28.35 -10.65 -2.71
N GLN A 437 -27.97 -10.51 -3.99
CA GLN A 437 -28.87 -10.59 -5.14
C GLN A 437 -29.00 -12.02 -5.73
N GLY A 438 -28.42 -13.03 -5.09
CA GLY A 438 -28.51 -14.43 -5.50
C GLY A 438 -27.45 -14.87 -6.50
N GLY A 439 -26.35 -14.13 -6.61
CA GLY A 439 -25.18 -14.54 -7.38
C GLY A 439 -24.45 -15.73 -6.76
N ASN A 440 -23.78 -16.54 -7.57
CA ASN A 440 -22.98 -17.67 -7.10
C ASN A 440 -21.50 -17.27 -7.00
N LEU A 441 -20.91 -17.38 -5.81
CA LEU A 441 -19.52 -17.04 -5.54
C LEU A 441 -18.67 -18.29 -5.30
N CYS A 442 -17.55 -18.41 -6.03
CA CYS A 442 -16.49 -19.35 -5.72
C CYS A 442 -15.28 -18.58 -5.17
N TYR A 443 -15.04 -18.70 -3.90
CA TYR A 443 -13.83 -18.18 -3.25
C TYR A 443 -12.71 -19.23 -3.36
N LEU A 444 -11.77 -19.02 -4.28
CA LEU A 444 -10.74 -19.99 -4.66
C LEU A 444 -9.35 -19.65 -4.08
N GLY A 445 -9.34 -19.03 -2.91
CA GLY A 445 -8.13 -18.54 -2.27
C GLY A 445 -8.05 -18.80 -0.78
N GLY A 446 -7.03 -18.21 -0.17
CA GLY A 446 -6.85 -18.10 1.27
C GLY A 446 -6.46 -16.68 1.66
N ASN A 447 -6.69 -16.31 2.93
CA ASN A 447 -6.46 -14.98 3.47
C ASN A 447 -7.08 -13.86 2.60
N GLY A 448 -8.25 -14.12 2.04
CA GLY A 448 -9.01 -13.16 1.25
C GLY A 448 -9.86 -12.25 2.10
N PHE A 449 -10.25 -11.08 1.54
CA PHE A 449 -11.14 -10.09 2.17
C PHE A 449 -10.65 -9.63 3.56
N TYR A 450 -9.34 -9.48 3.69
CA TYR A 450 -8.68 -9.39 4.99
C TYR A 450 -8.32 -7.95 5.38
N TRP A 451 -7.55 -7.24 4.53
CA TRP A 451 -7.11 -5.88 4.79
C TRP A 451 -8.00 -4.84 4.13
N ARG A 452 -8.36 -3.81 4.92
CA ARG A 452 -8.96 -2.60 4.40
C ARG A 452 -7.89 -1.69 3.81
N ILE A 453 -8.10 -1.24 2.58
CA ILE A 453 -7.34 -0.17 1.93
C ILE A 453 -8.25 1.00 1.58
N ALA A 454 -7.64 2.17 1.34
CA ALA A 454 -8.31 3.35 0.83
C ALA A 454 -7.70 3.78 -0.51
N VAL A 455 -8.56 4.27 -1.39
CA VAL A 455 -8.19 4.95 -2.64
C VAL A 455 -8.92 6.27 -2.73
N SER A 456 -8.54 7.15 -3.65
CA SER A 456 -9.16 8.45 -3.81
C SER A 456 -9.36 8.80 -5.29
N ASP A 457 -10.53 9.30 -5.63
CA ASP A 457 -10.84 9.80 -6.98
C ASP A 457 -10.05 11.08 -7.30
N THR A 458 -9.68 11.84 -6.28
CA THR A 458 -8.93 13.11 -6.44
C THR A 458 -7.41 12.91 -6.53
N ILE A 459 -6.91 11.76 -6.08
CA ILE A 459 -5.50 11.37 -6.15
C ILE A 459 -5.43 9.96 -6.76
N PRO A 460 -5.70 9.82 -8.06
CA PRO A 460 -5.73 8.51 -8.71
C PRO A 460 -4.33 7.91 -8.80
N GLY A 461 -4.25 6.59 -8.77
CA GLY A 461 -2.98 5.89 -8.99
C GLY A 461 -2.30 5.40 -7.71
N ILE A 462 -2.94 5.55 -6.54
CA ILE A 462 -2.35 5.17 -5.26
C ILE A 462 -3.39 4.53 -4.33
N ALA A 463 -2.96 3.54 -3.55
CA ALA A 463 -3.73 2.94 -2.47
C ALA A 463 -3.01 3.15 -1.14
N GLU A 464 -3.78 3.39 -0.08
CA GLU A 464 -3.29 3.56 1.29
C GLU A 464 -3.70 2.39 2.16
N ILE A 465 -2.79 1.95 3.03
CA ILE A 465 -3.03 1.01 4.10
C ILE A 465 -2.55 1.57 5.44
N ARG A 466 -3.32 1.32 6.50
CA ARG A 466 -2.89 1.53 7.88
C ARG A 466 -2.91 0.21 8.62
N ARG A 467 -1.73 -0.28 9.01
CA ARG A 467 -1.59 -1.47 9.86
C ARG A 467 -1.67 -1.00 11.31
N ASN A 468 -2.54 -1.61 12.10
CA ASN A 468 -2.76 -1.21 13.50
C ASN A 468 -2.68 -2.43 14.44
N GLU A 469 -2.96 -2.24 15.72
CA GLU A 469 -2.88 -3.30 16.74
C GLU A 469 -3.75 -4.53 16.43
N GLY A 470 -4.78 -4.37 15.62
CA GLY A 470 -5.63 -5.48 15.15
C GLY A 470 -5.05 -6.24 13.97
N GLY A 471 -3.95 -5.78 13.37
CA GLY A 471 -3.35 -6.41 12.21
C GLY A 471 -1.96 -5.86 11.94
N ILE A 472 -0.95 -6.47 12.56
CA ILE A 472 0.46 -6.15 12.39
C ILE A 472 1.06 -7.18 11.43
N ARG A 473 1.88 -6.70 10.49
CA ARG A 473 2.75 -7.54 9.69
C ARG A 473 4.21 -7.08 9.85
N THR A 474 4.88 -6.65 8.83
CA THR A 474 6.27 -6.17 8.93
C THR A 474 6.41 -4.87 9.73
N TRP A 475 5.32 -4.10 9.83
CA TRP A 475 5.25 -2.86 10.58
C TRP A 475 3.84 -2.60 11.13
N ALA A 476 3.74 -1.65 12.06
CA ALA A 476 2.49 -1.09 12.54
C ALA A 476 2.54 0.43 12.50
N ALA A 477 1.41 1.07 12.22
CA ALA A 477 1.24 2.51 12.36
C ALA A 477 1.50 2.95 13.81
N GLN A 478 1.97 4.17 13.98
CA GLN A 478 2.20 4.73 15.31
C GLN A 478 0.87 4.86 16.08
N PRO A 479 0.90 4.84 17.42
CA PRO A 479 -0.30 5.09 18.21
C PRO A 479 -1.04 6.34 17.75
N GLY A 480 -2.35 6.23 17.53
CA GLY A 480 -3.18 7.31 17.03
C GLY A 480 -3.27 7.44 15.50
N GLU A 481 -2.48 6.71 14.72
CA GLU A 481 -2.40 6.87 13.26
C GLU A 481 -3.10 5.73 12.51
N TYR A 482 -4.31 5.37 12.95
CA TYR A 482 -5.03 4.19 12.46
C TYR A 482 -6.05 4.50 11.37
N TYR A 483 -6.36 5.78 11.15
CA TYR A 483 -7.31 6.21 10.13
C TYR A 483 -6.59 6.57 8.83
N ASN A 484 -7.08 6.05 7.71
CA ASN A 484 -6.56 6.39 6.39
C ASN A 484 -6.69 7.89 6.12
N ALA A 485 -5.71 8.49 5.48
CA ALA A 485 -5.78 9.88 5.06
C ALA A 485 -6.70 10.05 3.85
N LEU A 486 -6.70 9.09 2.91
CA LEU A 486 -7.41 9.21 1.64
C LEU A 486 -8.94 9.17 1.79
N ASP A 487 -9.50 8.33 2.69
CA ASP A 487 -10.95 8.20 2.89
C ASP A 487 -11.43 8.59 4.30
N GLY A 488 -10.51 8.84 5.22
CA GLY A 488 -10.81 9.20 6.60
C GLY A 488 -11.42 8.09 7.45
N GLN A 489 -11.37 6.85 7.01
CA GLN A 489 -11.95 5.72 7.72
C GLN A 489 -10.87 4.94 8.49
N TYR A 490 -11.32 4.17 9.49
CA TYR A 490 -10.44 3.30 10.27
C TYR A 490 -9.82 2.23 9.37
N GLY A 491 -8.50 2.10 9.38
CA GLY A 491 -7.76 1.11 8.61
C GLY A 491 -7.70 -0.28 9.24
N GLY A 492 -6.66 -1.04 8.95
CA GLY A 492 -6.43 -2.36 9.51
C GLY A 492 -7.28 -3.45 8.86
N LEU A 493 -7.73 -4.41 9.66
CA LEU A 493 -8.46 -5.59 9.20
C LEU A 493 -9.94 -5.31 9.00
N TRP A 494 -10.56 -5.91 7.97
CA TRP A 494 -11.99 -5.83 7.76
C TRP A 494 -12.81 -6.37 8.93
N ARG A 495 -12.35 -7.42 9.61
CA ARG A 495 -13.02 -7.93 10.80
C ARG A 495 -13.05 -6.94 11.97
N ARG A 496 -12.06 -6.04 12.04
CA ARG A 496 -12.03 -4.93 13.01
C ARG A 496 -12.95 -3.78 12.60
N ASN A 497 -13.31 -3.72 11.34
CA ASN A 497 -14.35 -2.84 10.79
C ASN A 497 -15.74 -3.49 10.80
N GLY A 498 -15.96 -4.58 11.56
CA GLY A 498 -17.24 -5.28 11.68
C GLY A 498 -17.61 -6.16 10.49
N ARG A 499 -16.67 -6.44 9.59
CA ARG A 499 -16.89 -7.22 8.36
C ARG A 499 -15.88 -8.36 8.23
N PRO A 500 -15.94 -9.37 9.12
CA PRO A 500 -15.04 -10.53 8.99
C PRO A 500 -15.31 -11.29 7.69
N PRO A 501 -14.27 -11.85 7.04
CA PRO A 501 -14.41 -12.60 5.78
C PRO A 501 -15.46 -13.72 5.85
N GLN A 502 -15.62 -14.34 7.01
CA GLN A 502 -16.56 -15.42 7.26
C GLN A 502 -18.01 -15.08 6.89
N ILE A 503 -18.41 -13.82 6.99
CA ILE A 503 -19.77 -13.38 6.63
C ILE A 503 -20.02 -13.57 5.12
N LEU A 504 -19.03 -13.27 4.28
CA LEU A 504 -19.14 -13.35 2.82
C LEU A 504 -18.80 -14.75 2.29
N THR A 505 -17.66 -15.28 2.73
CA THR A 505 -17.08 -16.51 2.15
C THR A 505 -17.34 -17.75 3.00
N GLY A 506 -17.83 -17.58 4.22
CA GLY A 506 -18.04 -18.66 5.19
C GLY A 506 -16.77 -19.18 5.86
N VAL A 507 -15.60 -18.77 5.39
CA VAL A 507 -14.29 -19.09 5.98
C VAL A 507 -13.45 -17.82 6.11
N GLY A 508 -12.40 -17.86 6.93
CA GLY A 508 -11.46 -16.75 7.04
C GLY A 508 -10.13 -17.18 7.62
N PHE A 509 -9.14 -16.38 7.37
CA PHE A 509 -7.74 -16.64 7.67
C PHE A 509 -7.50 -16.96 9.14
N SER A 510 -6.84 -18.07 9.40
CA SER A 510 -6.55 -18.55 10.77
C SER A 510 -5.12 -19.05 10.96
N ALA A 511 -4.47 -19.56 9.94
CA ALA A 511 -3.15 -20.13 10.05
C ALA A 511 -2.30 -19.89 8.81
N GLN A 512 -0.99 -19.86 8.99
CA GLN A 512 -0.02 -19.71 7.90
C GLN A 512 1.19 -20.61 8.09
N GLY A 513 1.84 -20.96 7.00
CA GLY A 513 3.07 -21.74 7.01
C GLY A 513 4.01 -21.37 5.86
N THR A 514 4.83 -22.32 5.49
CA THR A 514 5.65 -22.27 4.27
C THR A 514 4.87 -22.81 3.08
N PHE A 515 5.44 -22.73 1.86
CA PHE A 515 4.83 -23.33 0.66
C PHE A 515 4.79 -24.88 0.66
N ASN A 516 5.00 -25.52 1.79
CA ASN A 516 4.83 -26.96 1.93
C ASN A 516 3.35 -27.28 2.25
N GLY A 517 2.53 -27.34 1.21
CA GLY A 517 1.10 -27.60 1.32
C GLY A 517 0.77 -29.06 1.62
N SER A 518 -0.44 -29.29 2.11
CA SER A 518 -1.00 -30.60 2.44
C SER A 518 -2.23 -30.90 1.60
N TYR A 519 -2.98 -31.92 1.96
CA TYR A 519 -4.13 -32.47 1.29
C TYR A 519 -5.42 -32.21 2.08
N TYR A 520 -6.56 -32.50 1.44
CA TYR A 520 -7.88 -32.46 2.05
C TYR A 520 -8.42 -33.88 2.26
N ARG A 521 -9.18 -34.05 3.34
CA ARG A 521 -10.02 -35.21 3.58
C ARG A 521 -11.51 -34.81 3.57
N ARG A 522 -12.34 -35.57 2.87
CA ARG A 522 -13.78 -35.42 2.89
C ARG A 522 -14.33 -35.61 4.30
N THR A 523 -15.28 -34.78 4.70
CA THR A 523 -16.01 -34.95 5.95
C THR A 523 -17.26 -35.83 5.74
N ALA A 524 -17.86 -36.27 6.84
CA ALA A 524 -19.13 -36.98 6.79
C ALA A 524 -20.26 -36.13 6.13
N GLN A 525 -20.20 -34.81 6.26
CA GLN A 525 -21.20 -33.91 5.67
C GLN A 525 -21.16 -33.90 4.13
N SER A 526 -20.02 -34.22 3.51
CA SER A 526 -19.88 -34.23 2.05
C SER A 526 -20.73 -35.29 1.35
N TYR A 527 -21.24 -36.27 2.09
CA TYR A 527 -22.09 -37.36 1.55
C TYR A 527 -23.59 -37.07 1.62
N CYS A 528 -24.00 -35.91 2.15
CA CYS A 528 -25.41 -35.53 2.16
C CYS A 528 -25.90 -35.15 0.75
N ASP A 529 -27.22 -35.24 0.53
CA ASP A 529 -27.84 -34.96 -0.77
C ASP A 529 -27.51 -33.55 -1.32
N LYS A 530 -27.28 -32.59 -0.44
CA LYS A 530 -26.93 -31.22 -0.82
C LYS A 530 -25.50 -31.08 -1.31
N ALA A 531 -24.57 -31.96 -0.94
CA ALA A 531 -23.14 -31.81 -1.19
C ALA A 531 -22.51 -32.88 -2.07
N GLN A 532 -23.07 -34.12 -2.07
CA GLN A 532 -22.47 -35.28 -2.77
C GLN A 532 -22.22 -35.06 -4.27
N TRP A 533 -23.02 -34.24 -4.94
CA TRP A 533 -22.88 -33.90 -6.36
C TRP A 533 -21.53 -33.24 -6.69
N MET A 534 -20.93 -32.52 -5.76
CA MET A 534 -19.62 -31.87 -5.94
C MET A 534 -18.52 -32.91 -6.17
N PHE A 535 -18.70 -34.11 -5.63
CA PHE A 535 -17.72 -35.19 -5.68
C PHE A 535 -18.03 -36.23 -6.75
N GLU A 536 -18.94 -35.95 -7.69
CA GLU A 536 -19.20 -36.85 -8.80
C GLU A 536 -17.92 -37.02 -9.64
N GLY A 537 -17.48 -38.29 -9.82
CA GLY A 537 -16.25 -38.65 -10.50
C GLY A 537 -14.95 -38.31 -9.71
N VAL A 538 -15.06 -37.97 -8.43
CA VAL A 538 -13.91 -37.86 -7.51
C VAL A 538 -13.77 -39.15 -6.74
N GLU A 539 -12.64 -39.83 -6.92
CA GLU A 539 -12.34 -41.10 -6.26
C GLU A 539 -11.69 -40.90 -4.89
N GLY A 540 -12.08 -41.69 -3.90
CA GLY A 540 -11.53 -41.71 -2.55
C GLY A 540 -11.94 -40.51 -1.69
N ASP A 541 -11.45 -40.55 -0.45
CA ASP A 541 -11.76 -39.54 0.58
C ASP A 541 -10.66 -38.50 0.74
N VAL A 542 -9.48 -38.78 0.24
CA VAL A 542 -8.29 -37.89 0.33
C VAL A 542 -7.93 -37.42 -1.07
N PHE A 543 -7.72 -36.10 -1.21
CA PHE A 543 -7.41 -35.49 -2.50
C PHE A 543 -6.54 -34.22 -2.32
N GLY A 544 -5.92 -33.77 -3.41
CA GLY A 544 -5.13 -32.55 -3.42
C GLY A 544 -3.77 -32.65 -2.75
N ASN A 545 -3.13 -33.82 -2.81
CA ASN A 545 -1.78 -34.06 -2.30
C ASN A 545 -0.65 -33.64 -3.26
N GLU A 546 -1.01 -33.07 -4.40
CA GLU A 546 -0.07 -32.56 -5.40
C GLU A 546 -0.44 -31.11 -5.76
N GLY A 547 0.57 -30.27 -6.04
CA GLY A 547 0.35 -28.89 -6.46
C GLY A 547 1.63 -28.18 -6.87
N LEU A 548 1.54 -27.27 -7.83
CA LEU A 548 2.66 -26.50 -8.35
C LEU A 548 3.00 -25.28 -7.47
N SER A 549 2.04 -24.85 -6.63
CA SER A 549 2.22 -23.71 -5.73
C SER A 549 2.50 -24.12 -4.28
N GLY A 550 3.07 -25.29 -4.04
CA GLY A 550 3.43 -25.70 -2.68
C GLY A 550 3.16 -27.15 -2.35
N SER A 551 3.27 -28.07 -3.29
CA SER A 551 3.19 -29.53 -3.14
C SER A 551 1.80 -30.08 -2.79
N GLY A 552 0.81 -29.29 -2.38
CA GLY A 552 -0.54 -29.72 -2.07
C GLY A 552 -1.56 -28.59 -2.17
N ALA A 553 -2.85 -28.96 -2.21
CA ALA A 553 -3.95 -28.02 -2.40
C ALA A 553 -4.25 -27.18 -1.16
N ALA A 554 -3.79 -27.60 0.03
CA ALA A 554 -3.98 -26.89 1.30
C ALA A 554 -2.65 -26.33 1.81
N GLY A 555 -2.35 -25.07 1.55
CA GLY A 555 -1.04 -24.56 1.92
C GLY A 555 -0.91 -23.05 1.94
N TYR A 556 0.19 -22.65 2.50
CA TYR A 556 0.70 -21.33 2.75
C TYR A 556 -0.18 -20.53 3.74
N GLU A 557 -1.36 -20.10 3.36
CA GLU A 557 -2.34 -19.42 4.23
C GLU A 557 -3.65 -20.19 4.17
N LEU A 558 -4.22 -20.46 5.33
CA LEU A 558 -5.34 -21.37 5.54
C LEU A 558 -6.49 -20.63 6.20
N ASP A 559 -7.69 -20.79 5.62
CA ASP A 559 -8.92 -20.23 6.13
C ASP A 559 -9.83 -21.33 6.66
N ARG A 560 -10.47 -21.07 7.79
CA ARG A 560 -11.37 -22.02 8.43
C ARG A 560 -12.77 -21.45 8.65
N TYR A 561 -13.73 -22.33 8.79
CA TYR A 561 -15.06 -22.05 9.28
C TYR A 561 -15.02 -21.62 10.76
N ASP A 562 -15.70 -20.52 11.09
CA ASP A 562 -15.82 -20.01 12.45
C ASP A 562 -17.17 -19.30 12.67
N PRO A 563 -18.14 -19.95 13.35
CA PRO A 563 -19.46 -19.38 13.57
C PRO A 563 -19.43 -18.12 14.47
N LEU A 564 -18.42 -17.99 15.33
CA LEU A 564 -18.24 -16.79 16.17
C LEU A 564 -17.84 -15.55 15.36
N LEU A 565 -17.28 -15.76 14.19
CA LEU A 565 -16.94 -14.71 13.22
C LEU A 565 -17.97 -14.56 12.10
N GLY A 566 -19.10 -15.25 12.20
CA GLY A 566 -20.23 -15.10 11.29
C GLY A 566 -20.25 -16.08 10.12
N SER A 567 -19.52 -17.20 10.17
CA SER A 567 -19.73 -18.28 9.22
C SER A 567 -21.18 -18.76 9.28
N PRO A 568 -21.87 -18.95 8.13
CA PRO A 568 -23.29 -19.30 8.11
C PRO A 568 -23.58 -20.66 8.76
N GLU A 569 -24.64 -20.75 9.57
CA GLU A 569 -25.06 -21.99 10.26
C GLU A 569 -25.44 -23.11 9.29
N ASN A 570 -25.93 -22.78 8.09
CA ASN A 570 -26.32 -23.73 7.05
C ASN A 570 -25.13 -24.18 6.19
N ALA A 571 -23.92 -23.74 6.50
CA ALA A 571 -22.74 -24.15 5.76
C ALA A 571 -22.42 -25.64 5.98
N ILE A 572 -22.08 -26.32 4.91
CA ILE A 572 -21.65 -27.71 4.88
C ILE A 572 -20.12 -27.70 4.72
N ILE A 573 -19.41 -28.22 5.70
CA ILE A 573 -17.97 -28.42 5.58
C ILE A 573 -17.76 -29.73 4.81
N VAL A 574 -17.39 -29.62 3.53
CA VAL A 574 -17.27 -30.80 2.66
C VAL A 574 -15.92 -31.48 2.74
N ALA A 575 -14.86 -30.73 3.07
CA ALA A 575 -13.53 -31.30 3.30
C ALA A 575 -12.72 -30.42 4.26
N GLN A 576 -11.77 -31.03 4.94
CA GLN A 576 -10.83 -30.36 5.82
C GLN A 576 -9.41 -30.78 5.50
N SER A 577 -8.46 -29.86 5.62
CA SER A 577 -7.05 -30.18 5.45
C SER A 577 -6.47 -30.86 6.68
N GLU A 578 -5.48 -31.71 6.46
CA GLU A 578 -4.81 -32.50 7.51
C GLU A 578 -3.29 -32.48 7.30
N ALA A 579 -2.57 -32.94 8.31
CA ALA A 579 -1.13 -33.24 8.26
C ALA A 579 -0.25 -32.06 7.80
N HIS A 580 -0.56 -30.86 8.27
CA HIS A 580 0.29 -29.71 8.04
C HIS A 580 1.65 -29.88 8.73
N ALA A 581 2.71 -29.37 8.10
CA ALA A 581 4.06 -29.40 8.64
C ALA A 581 4.17 -28.53 9.93
N ASP A 582 5.14 -28.83 10.78
CA ASP A 582 5.43 -28.09 12.03
C ASP A 582 5.78 -26.60 11.81
N THR A 583 5.99 -26.19 10.56
CA THR A 583 6.20 -24.79 10.18
C THR A 583 4.92 -23.96 10.14
N TYR A 584 3.75 -24.61 10.24
CA TYR A 584 2.48 -23.91 10.28
C TYR A 584 2.18 -23.41 11.69
N VAL A 585 1.74 -22.16 11.77
CA VAL A 585 1.39 -21.49 13.02
C VAL A 585 0.05 -20.77 12.87
N VAL A 586 -0.64 -20.59 13.98
CA VAL A 586 -1.84 -19.73 14.01
C VAL A 586 -1.44 -18.31 13.64
N ALA A 587 -2.27 -17.65 12.83
CA ALA A 587 -2.02 -16.28 12.40
C ALA A 587 -1.87 -15.33 13.61
N PRO A 588 -0.93 -14.36 13.57
CA PRO A 588 -0.70 -13.46 14.70
C PRO A 588 -1.97 -12.74 15.17
N GLU A 589 -2.83 -12.36 14.27
CA GLU A 589 -4.09 -11.68 14.57
C GLU A 589 -5.08 -12.59 15.31
N GLU A 590 -5.06 -13.89 15.01
CA GLU A 590 -5.83 -14.91 15.73
C GLU A 590 -5.27 -15.11 17.14
N MET A 591 -3.96 -15.18 17.27
CA MET A 591 -3.30 -15.32 18.58
C MET A 591 -3.59 -14.16 19.53
N LEU A 592 -3.64 -12.94 19.01
CA LEU A 592 -3.88 -11.74 19.81
C LEU A 592 -5.35 -11.55 20.21
N THR A 593 -6.28 -12.18 19.51
CA THR A 593 -7.71 -11.84 19.64
C THR A 593 -8.64 -13.02 19.92
N HIS A 594 -8.25 -14.26 19.63
CA HIS A 594 -9.19 -15.38 19.62
C HIS A 594 -8.73 -16.62 20.35
N VAL A 595 -7.43 -16.89 20.35
CA VAL A 595 -6.92 -18.18 20.63
C VAL A 595 -7.38 -18.67 22.01
N SER A 596 -7.65 -18.83 22.82
CA SER A 596 -8.05 -19.55 24.02
C SER A 596 -9.29 -18.97 24.70
N THR A 597 -9.60 -17.73 24.41
CA THR A 597 -10.68 -17.03 25.11
C THR A 597 -11.99 -16.98 24.30
N THR A 598 -11.89 -17.05 22.98
CA THR A 598 -13.06 -16.91 22.09
C THR A 598 -13.48 -18.24 21.47
N THR A 599 -12.55 -19.02 20.93
CA THR A 599 -12.87 -20.33 20.32
C THR A 599 -12.89 -21.47 21.33
N GLY A 600 -12.06 -21.41 22.36
CA GLY A 600 -11.87 -22.50 23.31
C GLY A 600 -11.10 -23.70 22.76
N ASP A 601 -10.79 -23.71 21.46
CA ASP A 601 -10.10 -24.79 20.79
C ASP A 601 -8.59 -24.73 21.04
N PRO A 602 -7.90 -25.87 21.11
CA PRO A 602 -6.46 -25.91 21.12
C PRO A 602 -5.89 -25.25 19.85
N PRO A 603 -4.76 -24.52 19.93
CA PRO A 603 -4.16 -23.86 18.76
C PRO A 603 -3.90 -24.81 17.58
N ALA A 604 -3.58 -26.07 17.84
CA ALA A 604 -3.36 -27.08 16.80
C ALA A 604 -4.60 -27.34 15.95
N ASP A 605 -5.79 -27.27 16.54
CA ASP A 605 -7.05 -27.51 15.83
C ASP A 605 -7.46 -26.33 14.94
N LEU A 606 -6.81 -25.15 15.11
CA LEU A 606 -7.00 -23.96 14.29
C LEU A 606 -6.14 -23.98 13.02
N ILE A 607 -5.15 -24.87 12.94
CA ILE A 607 -4.25 -25.00 11.78
C ILE A 607 -4.88 -25.96 10.76
N ARG A 608 -5.88 -25.47 10.05
CA ARG A 608 -6.55 -26.20 8.97
C ARG A 608 -7.18 -25.25 7.97
N SER A 609 -7.45 -25.77 6.81
CA SER A 609 -8.30 -25.17 5.78
C SER A 609 -9.59 -25.97 5.65
N ASP A 610 -10.72 -25.28 5.58
CA ASP A 610 -12.04 -25.89 5.39
C ASP A 610 -12.55 -25.58 3.97
N ILE A 611 -12.93 -26.61 3.21
CA ILE A 611 -13.73 -26.46 1.99
C ILE A 611 -15.19 -26.49 2.40
N ILE A 612 -15.94 -25.44 2.07
CA ILE A 612 -17.35 -25.34 2.46
C ILE A 612 -18.27 -24.98 1.29
N TYR A 613 -19.53 -25.29 1.48
CA TYR A 613 -20.63 -24.90 0.59
C TYR A 613 -21.83 -24.44 1.42
N PHE A 614 -22.49 -23.37 1.00
CA PHE A 614 -23.77 -22.95 1.57
C PHE A 614 -24.64 -22.22 0.55
N ASP A 615 -25.97 -22.37 0.72
CA ASP A 615 -26.96 -21.61 -0.05
C ASP A 615 -27.19 -20.25 0.60
N THR A 616 -27.22 -19.16 -0.20
CA THR A 616 -27.57 -17.83 0.28
C THR A 616 -29.09 -17.65 0.38
N PRO A 617 -29.60 -16.79 1.26
CA PRO A 617 -31.05 -16.54 1.40
C PRO A 617 -31.72 -16.08 0.11
N SER A 618 -30.97 -15.46 -0.80
CA SER A 618 -31.45 -14.91 -2.07
C SER A 618 -31.46 -15.91 -3.22
N GLY A 619 -31.13 -17.18 -2.95
CA GLY A 619 -31.18 -18.28 -3.94
C GLY A 619 -29.90 -18.50 -4.73
N GLY A 620 -28.82 -17.82 -4.40
CA GLY A 620 -27.45 -18.12 -4.85
C GLY A 620 -26.75 -19.11 -3.92
N ALA A 621 -25.47 -19.33 -4.17
CA ALA A 621 -24.64 -20.19 -3.33
C ALA A 621 -23.20 -19.70 -3.25
N VAL A 622 -22.49 -20.10 -2.20
CA VAL A 622 -21.08 -19.86 -2.02
C VAL A 622 -20.33 -21.18 -1.86
N PHE A 623 -19.24 -21.30 -2.59
CA PHE A 623 -18.27 -22.38 -2.47
C PHE A 623 -16.91 -21.78 -2.14
N SER A 624 -16.27 -22.24 -1.07
CA SER A 624 -14.99 -21.70 -0.61
C SER A 624 -13.99 -22.80 -0.33
N VAL A 625 -12.73 -22.60 -0.76
CA VAL A 625 -11.67 -23.61 -0.64
C VAL A 625 -10.68 -23.34 0.50
N GLY A 626 -10.62 -22.10 1.01
CA GLY A 626 -9.85 -21.71 2.18
C GLY A 626 -8.34 -21.89 2.08
N SER A 627 -7.74 -21.83 0.88
CA SER A 627 -6.29 -22.03 0.72
C SER A 627 -5.74 -21.34 -0.51
N ILE A 628 -4.60 -20.65 -0.35
CA ILE A 628 -3.86 -20.00 -1.45
C ILE A 628 -3.37 -21.02 -2.49
N THR A 629 -2.99 -22.24 -2.06
CA THR A 629 -2.34 -23.20 -2.96
C THR A 629 -3.34 -24.10 -3.72
N PHE A 630 -4.64 -23.95 -3.47
CA PHE A 630 -5.68 -24.81 -4.07
C PHE A 630 -5.60 -24.81 -5.61
N CYS A 631 -5.57 -23.64 -6.24
CA CYS A 631 -5.49 -23.54 -7.69
C CYS A 631 -4.21 -24.12 -8.28
N GLY A 632 -3.12 -24.19 -7.50
CA GLY A 632 -1.87 -24.81 -7.89
C GLY A 632 -1.97 -26.32 -8.14
N SER A 633 -3.01 -26.97 -7.64
CA SER A 633 -3.30 -28.39 -7.88
C SER A 633 -4.08 -28.64 -9.19
N LEU A 634 -4.74 -27.61 -9.73
CA LEU A 634 -5.58 -27.75 -10.93
C LEU A 634 -4.83 -28.32 -12.13
N PRO A 635 -3.60 -27.86 -12.48
CA PRO A 635 -2.89 -28.34 -13.66
C PRO A 635 -2.20 -29.70 -13.47
N CYS A 636 -2.13 -30.23 -12.25
CA CYS A 636 -1.51 -31.52 -12.00
C CYS A 636 -2.17 -32.64 -12.81
N ASN A 637 -1.38 -33.63 -13.23
CA ASN A 637 -1.82 -34.71 -14.10
C ASN A 637 -2.59 -34.23 -15.34
N ASN A 638 -2.10 -33.13 -15.95
CA ASN A 638 -2.70 -32.56 -17.16
C ASN A 638 -4.20 -32.19 -16.98
N TYR A 639 -4.51 -31.56 -15.84
CA TYR A 639 -5.87 -31.15 -15.41
C TYR A 639 -6.84 -32.32 -15.11
N ASP A 640 -6.37 -33.55 -15.10
CA ASP A 640 -7.17 -34.71 -14.74
C ASP A 640 -6.80 -35.21 -13.33
N ASN A 641 -7.40 -34.57 -12.33
CA ASN A 641 -7.21 -34.90 -10.92
C ASN A 641 -8.46 -34.54 -10.10
N ALA A 642 -8.51 -35.00 -8.86
CA ALA A 642 -9.66 -34.85 -7.96
C ALA A 642 -10.01 -33.38 -7.66
N VAL A 643 -9.00 -32.49 -7.48
CA VAL A 643 -9.22 -31.05 -7.25
C VAL A 643 -9.85 -30.38 -8.47
N SER A 644 -9.33 -30.70 -9.66
CA SER A 644 -9.85 -30.21 -10.94
C SER A 644 -11.28 -30.66 -11.17
N ARG A 645 -11.59 -31.95 -10.88
CA ARG A 645 -12.94 -32.52 -11.04
C ARG A 645 -13.93 -31.88 -10.05
N LEU A 646 -13.57 -31.76 -8.79
CA LEU A 646 -14.39 -31.09 -7.77
C LEU A 646 -14.79 -29.68 -8.22
N LEU A 647 -13.80 -28.88 -8.61
CA LEU A 647 -14.04 -27.51 -9.05
C LEU A 647 -14.87 -27.44 -10.33
N GLU A 648 -14.63 -28.35 -11.27
CA GLU A 648 -15.43 -28.46 -12.52
C GLU A 648 -16.90 -28.69 -12.23
N ASN A 649 -17.22 -29.63 -11.34
CA ASN A 649 -18.59 -29.91 -10.93
C ASN A 649 -19.27 -28.67 -10.34
N VAL A 650 -18.59 -27.96 -9.47
CA VAL A 650 -19.09 -26.73 -8.85
C VAL A 650 -19.32 -25.61 -9.89
N VAL A 651 -18.32 -25.32 -10.70
CA VAL A 651 -18.38 -24.21 -11.66
C VAL A 651 -19.43 -24.46 -12.73
N ARG A 652 -19.52 -25.69 -13.28
CA ARG A 652 -20.56 -26.03 -14.27
C ARG A 652 -21.96 -25.91 -13.69
N ARG A 653 -22.18 -26.39 -12.46
CA ARG A 653 -23.50 -26.27 -11.82
C ARG A 653 -23.87 -24.81 -11.57
N PHE A 654 -22.95 -24.00 -11.10
CA PHE A 654 -23.20 -22.60 -10.80
C PHE A 654 -23.41 -21.74 -12.06
N SER A 655 -22.66 -22.01 -13.13
CA SER A 655 -22.78 -21.30 -14.41
C SER A 655 -23.92 -21.80 -15.30
N GLY A 656 -24.46 -23.01 -15.03
CA GLY A 656 -25.46 -23.66 -15.85
C GLY A 656 -24.90 -24.15 -17.19
N SER A 657 -23.59 -24.48 -17.24
CA SER A 657 -22.87 -24.92 -18.43
C SER A 657 -22.58 -26.43 -18.42
#